data_8fd6d763092d1402c48c5c5f5e3e27ee
#
_entry.id   8fd6d763092d1402c48c5c5f5e3e27ee
#
_cell.length_a   1.000
_cell.length_b   1.000
_cell.length_c   1.000
_cell.angle_alpha   90.00
_cell.angle_beta   90.00
_cell.angle_gamma   90.00
#
_symmetry.space_group_name_H-M   'P 1'
#
loop_
_entity.id
_entity.type
_entity.pdbx_description
1 polymer ?
#
loop_
_entity_poly.entity_id
_entity_poly.type
_entity_poly.pdbx_seq_one_letter_code
_entity_poly.pdbx_strand_id
1 'polypeptide(L)'
;MLARITEFSTKSRVIVVIIWIAIIVSGVVTSNDLNSRLTTSLTVPNSESEKAEQILNSKFSENSESLITITFKFGTIPKAEIEILKSRTSEVVSDISGLSIVEQRAIGGTLFTIASSTKALPVAALDIDTLRASLKENGLANSQVSGPPAIYADVKPILGNDLARGQMIAITAALALLVITLGFSLSVVLPFIFATASIALTLTILDFLSHYFLMVLYLPSVVELIGFGLAIDYSLLIIHRYRSEVAMNPQLPKIDWIAKTLQTAGRTILISSITITLALCTLLFIPVPFIRSLGMGGVLVPISSALATLTLIPALLALFGENLNKSYKFHGLLRLGTAPGSMILRFAAQIVRAPKRIFFGTLTLLALFALPIMALQVTPSSLTSLPPELESAKAISLISSQVGEGVITPIVVLGEIEPTSSENLAMISQDRLTLASQISQLPGVLTVAQGDKAPYIDQSGNYFRIFVFSKSSLGSAQTRDLVKQLRDKSLPESELGKYVNFYVGGAPAQGVDLISIILKYLPLIVMGLILVIYLVLLRTFKSILLPLKAIVLGAISLAASLGLLVLFMKYGLAKALFGTYQLDQIEIWTLVFLVAILFGVSMDYEIFIVSRMREAWLIGKDNESAISEGFVRTVGVVTAAATIFISAVSGFIFGHFAGLQELGLGLTLAVLIDATLVRALLLPSAMVLLGKWNWWLPK
;
A
#
# COMPACT_ATOMS: atom_id res chain seq x y z
N MET A 1 19.52 3.71 -29.56
CA MET A 1 19.25 4.55 -28.36
C MET A 1 20.15 4.15 -27.20
N LEU A 2 20.12 2.90 -26.71
CA LEU A 2 20.93 2.44 -25.58
C LEU A 2 22.44 2.71 -25.75
N ALA A 3 23.01 2.39 -26.91
CA ALA A 3 24.42 2.64 -27.19
C ALA A 3 24.84 4.13 -27.04
N ARG A 4 23.99 5.06 -27.52
CA ARG A 4 24.26 6.51 -27.37
C ARG A 4 24.18 6.97 -25.93
N ILE A 5 23.21 6.45 -25.14
CA ILE A 5 23.08 6.78 -23.70
C ILE A 5 24.31 6.25 -22.95
N THR A 6 24.73 5.01 -23.23
CA THR A 6 25.93 4.40 -22.62
C THR A 6 27.17 5.22 -22.94
N GLU A 7 27.36 5.60 -24.22
CA GLU A 7 28.49 6.40 -24.65
C GLU A 7 28.53 7.77 -23.97
N PHE A 8 27.38 8.45 -23.91
CA PHE A 8 27.26 9.72 -23.16
C PHE A 8 27.59 9.55 -21.69
N SER A 9 26.98 8.56 -21.01
CA SER A 9 27.18 8.35 -19.56
C SER A 9 28.60 7.94 -19.21
N THR A 10 29.30 7.21 -20.10
CA THR A 10 30.68 6.81 -19.87
C THR A 10 31.68 7.92 -20.19
N LYS A 11 31.46 8.71 -21.24
CA LYS A 11 32.30 9.87 -21.61
C LYS A 11 32.14 11.01 -20.60
N SER A 12 30.91 11.34 -20.21
CA SER A 12 30.56 12.44 -19.28
C SER A 12 30.37 11.95 -17.85
N ARG A 13 31.06 10.87 -17.44
CA ARG A 13 30.83 10.15 -16.17
C ARG A 13 30.79 11.03 -14.93
N VAL A 14 31.69 12.03 -14.84
CA VAL A 14 31.73 12.94 -13.69
C VAL A 14 30.49 13.85 -13.63
N ILE A 15 30.10 14.41 -14.78
CA ILE A 15 28.89 15.25 -14.89
C ILE A 15 27.64 14.47 -14.50
N VAL A 16 27.50 13.23 -14.99
CA VAL A 16 26.37 12.36 -14.66
C VAL A 16 26.31 12.09 -13.16
N VAL A 17 27.44 11.79 -12.52
CA VAL A 17 27.48 11.56 -11.07
C VAL A 17 27.13 12.83 -10.29
N ILE A 18 27.63 14.00 -10.71
CA ILE A 18 27.28 15.29 -10.08
C ILE A 18 25.79 15.57 -10.18
N ILE A 19 25.17 15.34 -11.35
CA ILE A 19 23.71 15.48 -11.54
C ILE A 19 22.96 14.58 -10.57
N TRP A 20 23.35 13.31 -10.44
CA TRP A 20 22.68 12.38 -9.54
C TRP A 20 22.89 12.74 -8.06
N ILE A 21 24.05 13.26 -7.68
CA ILE A 21 24.27 13.80 -6.33
C ILE A 21 23.33 15.00 -6.07
N ALA A 22 23.19 15.91 -7.03
CA ALA A 22 22.25 17.02 -6.91
C ALA A 22 20.79 16.54 -6.76
N ILE A 23 20.40 15.50 -7.50
CA ILE A 23 19.08 14.87 -7.36
C ILE A 23 18.89 14.25 -5.97
N ILE A 24 19.90 13.56 -5.43
CA ILE A 24 19.85 12.98 -4.08
C ILE A 24 19.67 14.09 -3.03
N VAL A 25 20.45 15.15 -3.12
CA VAL A 25 20.33 16.30 -2.22
C VAL A 25 18.95 16.95 -2.33
N SER A 26 18.46 17.17 -3.55
CA SER A 26 17.10 17.68 -3.79
C SER A 26 16.05 16.77 -3.13
N GLY A 27 16.11 15.45 -3.31
CA GLY A 27 15.16 14.52 -2.74
C GLY A 27 15.12 14.53 -1.20
N VAL A 28 16.26 14.73 -0.55
CA VAL A 28 16.32 14.90 0.92
C VAL A 28 15.64 16.20 1.37
N VAL A 29 15.85 17.29 0.64
CA VAL A 29 15.25 18.60 0.98
C VAL A 29 13.73 18.57 0.76
N THR A 30 13.28 18.08 -0.40
CA THR A 30 11.88 18.08 -0.78
C THR A 30 11.03 17.04 -0.01
N SER A 31 11.66 16.00 0.57
CA SER A 31 10.92 15.00 1.34
C SER A 31 10.21 15.61 2.56
N ASN A 32 10.76 16.63 3.20
CA ASN A 32 10.13 17.30 4.32
C ASN A 32 8.91 18.12 3.88
N ASP A 33 9.01 18.80 2.74
CA ASP A 33 7.91 19.59 2.17
C ASP A 33 6.76 18.67 1.74
N LEU A 34 7.06 17.56 1.07
CA LEU A 34 6.08 16.54 0.71
C LEU A 34 5.33 16.04 1.95
N ASN A 35 6.05 15.68 3.01
CA ASN A 35 5.46 15.16 4.26
C ASN A 35 4.47 16.15 4.93
N SER A 36 4.61 17.44 4.70
CA SER A 36 3.68 18.46 5.23
C SER A 36 2.33 18.51 4.48
N ARG A 37 2.28 18.00 3.25
CA ARG A 37 1.11 18.02 2.36
C ARG A 37 0.38 16.69 2.26
N LEU A 38 0.88 15.65 2.93
CA LEU A 38 0.25 14.33 2.92
C LEU A 38 -1.05 14.34 3.71
N THR A 39 -2.05 13.59 3.23
CA THR A 39 -3.37 13.45 3.85
C THR A 39 -3.70 11.99 4.14
N THR A 40 -4.61 11.76 5.07
CA THR A 40 -5.22 10.46 5.34
C THR A 40 -6.61 10.31 4.74
N SER A 41 -7.08 11.32 3.99
CA SER A 41 -8.43 11.35 3.43
C SER A 41 -8.69 10.17 2.49
N LEU A 42 -9.84 9.52 2.73
CA LEU A 42 -10.35 8.42 1.91
C LEU A 42 -11.51 8.87 1.01
N THR A 43 -11.67 10.17 0.79
CA THR A 43 -12.77 10.75 0.05
C THR A 43 -12.86 10.19 -1.37
N VAL A 44 -14.06 9.84 -1.78
CA VAL A 44 -14.37 9.35 -3.13
C VAL A 44 -15.07 10.47 -3.92
N PRO A 45 -14.46 11.04 -4.95
CA PRO A 45 -15.06 12.12 -5.73
C PRO A 45 -16.41 11.75 -6.32
N ASN A 46 -17.35 12.69 -6.26
CA ASN A 46 -18.73 12.57 -6.73
C ASN A 46 -19.56 11.49 -6.02
N SER A 47 -19.12 11.00 -4.86
CA SER A 47 -19.91 10.11 -4.01
C SER A 47 -20.95 10.88 -3.19
N GLU A 48 -21.91 10.14 -2.64
CA GLU A 48 -22.89 10.70 -1.72
C GLU A 48 -22.22 11.18 -0.42
N SER A 49 -21.24 10.43 0.08
CA SER A 49 -20.48 10.82 1.27
C SER A 49 -19.65 12.09 1.06
N GLU A 50 -19.12 12.33 -0.15
CA GLU A 50 -18.45 13.60 -0.46
C GLU A 50 -19.43 14.77 -0.47
N LYS A 51 -20.61 14.60 -1.05
CA LYS A 51 -21.65 15.65 -1.03
C LYS A 51 -22.06 15.97 0.41
N ALA A 52 -22.26 14.95 1.23
CA ALA A 52 -22.52 15.12 2.65
C ALA A 52 -21.42 15.90 3.35
N GLU A 53 -20.16 15.61 3.06
CA GLU A 53 -19.00 16.34 3.58
C GLU A 53 -18.98 17.81 3.16
N GLN A 54 -19.26 18.09 1.89
CA GLN A 54 -19.35 19.47 1.36
C GLN A 54 -20.46 20.27 2.05
N ILE A 55 -21.61 19.63 2.35
CA ILE A 55 -22.71 20.27 3.10
C ILE A 55 -22.28 20.53 4.55
N LEU A 56 -21.66 19.57 5.23
CA LEU A 56 -21.14 19.74 6.59
C LEU A 56 -20.16 20.92 6.66
N ASN A 57 -19.20 20.97 5.75
CA ASN A 57 -18.21 22.05 5.71
C ASN A 57 -18.85 23.42 5.44
N SER A 58 -19.78 23.50 4.48
CA SER A 58 -20.33 24.80 4.03
C SER A 58 -21.47 25.31 4.91
N LYS A 59 -22.28 24.43 5.50
CA LYS A 59 -23.50 24.80 6.24
C LYS A 59 -23.37 24.70 7.74
N PHE A 60 -22.57 23.75 8.22
CA PHE A 60 -22.36 23.56 9.65
C PHE A 60 -20.98 24.08 10.11
N SER A 61 -20.15 24.58 9.17
CA SER A 61 -18.78 25.05 9.44
C SER A 61 -17.94 23.99 10.17
N GLU A 62 -18.19 22.72 9.88
CA GLU A 62 -17.51 21.58 10.49
C GLU A 62 -16.72 20.83 9.43
N ASN A 63 -15.51 20.46 9.81
CA ASN A 63 -14.70 19.55 9.03
C ASN A 63 -14.75 18.18 9.71
N SER A 64 -15.41 17.18 9.12
CA SER A 64 -15.55 15.84 9.70
C SER A 64 -14.20 15.14 9.87
N GLU A 65 -13.20 15.51 9.08
CA GLU A 65 -11.82 15.04 9.22
C GLU A 65 -11.10 15.69 10.42
N SER A 66 -11.65 16.74 11.04
CA SER A 66 -11.06 17.47 12.16
C SER A 66 -11.89 17.39 13.44
N LEU A 67 -12.74 16.37 13.56
CA LEU A 67 -13.44 16.06 14.80
C LEU A 67 -12.48 15.48 15.85
N ILE A 68 -12.58 15.98 17.07
CA ILE A 68 -11.78 15.57 18.22
C ILE A 68 -12.74 15.03 19.29
N THR A 69 -12.44 13.86 19.82
CA THR A 69 -13.21 13.26 20.92
C THR A 69 -12.37 13.26 22.19
N ILE A 70 -12.83 13.94 23.22
CA ILE A 70 -12.23 13.98 24.54
C ILE A 70 -13.05 13.08 25.44
N THR A 71 -12.42 12.13 26.11
CA THR A 71 -13.06 11.25 27.09
C THR A 71 -12.47 11.50 28.48
N PHE A 72 -13.31 11.64 29.47
CA PHE A 72 -12.90 11.77 30.88
C PHE A 72 -13.69 10.77 31.74
N LYS A 73 -13.00 9.81 32.33
CA LYS A 73 -13.62 8.80 33.21
C LYS A 73 -13.71 9.34 34.62
N PHE A 74 -14.92 9.42 35.17
CA PHE A 74 -15.19 9.95 36.49
C PHE A 74 -15.88 8.97 37.45
N GLY A 75 -16.39 7.83 36.97
CA GLY A 75 -17.10 6.84 37.77
C GLY A 75 -18.51 7.28 38.14
N THR A 76 -18.86 7.15 39.42
CA THR A 76 -20.19 7.55 39.93
C THR A 76 -20.05 8.84 40.75
N ILE A 77 -20.50 9.97 40.18
CA ILE A 77 -20.50 11.29 40.81
C ILE A 77 -21.89 11.93 40.69
N PRO A 78 -22.22 12.93 41.57
CA PRO A 78 -23.44 13.70 41.49
C PRO A 78 -23.60 14.45 40.16
N LYS A 79 -24.84 14.64 39.68
CA LYS A 79 -25.12 15.38 38.43
C LYS A 79 -24.50 16.78 38.42
N ALA A 80 -24.46 17.48 39.58
CA ALA A 80 -23.85 18.80 39.67
C ALA A 80 -22.34 18.79 39.36
N GLU A 81 -21.61 17.76 39.74
CA GLU A 81 -20.19 17.62 39.41
C GLU A 81 -19.96 17.30 37.91
N ILE A 82 -20.90 16.58 37.27
CA ILE A 82 -20.86 16.33 35.84
C ILE A 82 -20.98 17.67 35.09
N GLU A 83 -21.87 18.57 35.51
CA GLU A 83 -22.00 19.89 34.86
C GLU A 83 -20.75 20.76 35.05
N ILE A 84 -20.09 20.68 36.23
CA ILE A 84 -18.79 21.34 36.45
C ILE A 84 -17.72 20.78 35.49
N LEU A 85 -17.66 19.46 35.32
CA LEU A 85 -16.73 18.83 34.38
C LEU A 85 -16.99 19.26 32.93
N LYS A 86 -18.26 19.33 32.56
CA LYS A 86 -18.64 19.84 31.20
C LYS A 86 -18.19 21.29 31.04
N SER A 87 -18.44 22.18 32.00
CA SER A 87 -18.04 23.57 31.95
C SER A 87 -16.54 23.74 31.85
N ARG A 88 -15.75 23.02 32.66
CA ARG A 88 -14.28 23.04 32.59
C ARG A 88 -13.75 22.55 31.23
N THR A 89 -14.31 21.44 30.73
CA THR A 89 -13.91 20.94 29.40
C THR A 89 -14.26 21.93 28.32
N SER A 90 -15.40 22.63 28.43
CA SER A 90 -15.81 23.68 27.51
C SER A 90 -14.86 24.87 27.51
N GLU A 91 -14.42 25.30 28.68
CA GLU A 91 -13.46 26.39 28.87
C GLU A 91 -12.13 26.05 28.16
N VAL A 92 -11.57 24.86 28.46
CA VAL A 92 -10.33 24.40 27.83
C VAL A 92 -10.43 24.32 26.30
N VAL A 93 -11.55 23.81 25.77
CA VAL A 93 -11.74 23.72 24.32
C VAL A 93 -11.87 25.10 23.67
N SER A 94 -12.58 26.05 24.35
CA SER A 94 -12.79 27.40 23.80
C SER A 94 -11.52 28.26 23.80
N ASP A 95 -10.55 27.96 24.67
CA ASP A 95 -9.26 28.66 24.73
C ASP A 95 -8.35 28.34 23.53
N ILE A 96 -8.65 27.26 22.80
CA ILE A 96 -7.88 26.87 21.62
C ILE A 96 -8.53 27.45 20.37
N SER A 97 -7.80 28.31 19.68
CA SER A 97 -8.29 28.99 18.48
C SER A 97 -8.75 28.01 17.39
N GLY A 98 -10.00 28.14 17.00
CA GLY A 98 -10.61 27.34 15.94
C GLY A 98 -11.23 26.03 16.40
N LEU A 99 -11.25 25.73 17.73
CA LEU A 99 -11.98 24.63 18.31
C LEU A 99 -13.36 25.09 18.83
N SER A 100 -14.38 24.26 18.63
CA SER A 100 -15.72 24.46 19.15
C SER A 100 -16.32 23.13 19.58
N ILE A 101 -17.14 23.16 20.64
CA ILE A 101 -17.83 21.98 21.13
C ILE A 101 -19.06 21.71 20.24
N VAL A 102 -19.15 20.48 19.78
CA VAL A 102 -20.29 19.95 19.02
C VAL A 102 -21.30 19.33 19.97
N GLU A 103 -20.84 18.48 20.87
CA GLU A 103 -21.70 17.74 21.80
C GLU A 103 -20.96 17.30 23.06
N GLN A 104 -21.69 17.24 24.19
CA GLN A 104 -21.19 16.69 25.45
C GLN A 104 -22.22 15.74 26.06
N ARG A 105 -21.81 14.50 26.31
CA ARG A 105 -22.65 13.48 26.98
C ARG A 105 -21.89 12.74 28.06
N ALA A 106 -22.57 12.48 29.15
CA ALA A 106 -22.10 11.58 30.22
C ALA A 106 -22.78 10.22 30.06
N ILE A 107 -22.02 9.16 29.82
CA ILE A 107 -22.51 7.80 29.63
C ILE A 107 -21.60 6.85 30.41
N GLY A 108 -22.19 5.95 31.23
CA GLY A 108 -21.43 4.89 31.90
C GLY A 108 -20.30 5.37 32.80
N GLY A 109 -20.44 6.55 33.45
CA GLY A 109 -19.38 7.12 34.29
C GLY A 109 -18.21 7.75 33.51
N THR A 110 -18.42 8.08 32.23
CA THR A 110 -17.45 8.76 31.36
C THR A 110 -18.14 9.97 30.72
N LEU A 111 -17.47 11.11 30.72
CA LEU A 111 -17.84 12.29 29.95
C LEU A 111 -17.21 12.18 28.56
N PHE A 112 -18.04 12.24 27.55
CA PHE A 112 -17.67 12.34 26.14
C PHE A 112 -17.89 13.76 25.67
N THR A 113 -16.85 14.41 25.19
CA THR A 113 -16.92 15.73 24.55
C THR A 113 -16.45 15.59 23.11
N ILE A 114 -17.32 15.92 22.17
CA ILE A 114 -16.98 16.01 20.75
C ILE A 114 -16.75 17.48 20.43
N ALA A 115 -15.56 17.80 19.95
CA ALA A 115 -15.18 19.11 19.48
C ALA A 115 -14.86 19.05 17.98
N SER A 116 -15.11 20.15 17.27
CA SER A 116 -14.76 20.30 15.85
C SER A 116 -13.70 21.38 15.70
N SER A 117 -12.73 21.17 14.81
CA SER A 117 -11.77 22.18 14.41
C SER A 117 -12.12 22.72 13.03
N THR A 118 -12.01 24.05 12.88
CA THR A 118 -12.14 24.72 11.57
C THR A 118 -10.87 24.58 10.72
N LYS A 119 -9.77 24.08 11.31
CA LYS A 119 -8.49 23.89 10.64
C LYS A 119 -8.49 22.58 9.87
N ALA A 120 -7.73 22.51 8.77
CA ALA A 120 -7.47 21.25 8.07
C ALA A 120 -6.74 20.25 8.96
N LEU A 121 -6.94 18.95 8.74
CA LEU A 121 -6.45 17.85 9.56
C LEU A 121 -4.96 17.97 9.98
N PRO A 122 -3.98 18.22 9.09
CA PRO A 122 -2.59 18.34 9.50
C PRO A 122 -2.30 19.52 10.43
N VAL A 123 -3.08 20.60 10.32
CA VAL A 123 -2.95 21.81 11.16
C VAL A 123 -3.68 21.62 12.48
N ALA A 124 -4.86 21.00 12.47
CA ALA A 124 -5.60 20.64 13.68
C ALA A 124 -4.82 19.66 14.57
N ALA A 125 -4.03 18.78 13.95
CA ALA A 125 -3.17 17.86 14.66
C ALA A 125 -2.07 18.54 15.49
N LEU A 126 -1.62 19.74 15.09
CA LEU A 126 -0.62 20.51 15.87
C LEU A 126 -1.20 21.07 17.16
N ASP A 127 -2.51 21.25 17.25
CA ASP A 127 -3.18 21.73 18.47
C ASP A 127 -3.39 20.64 19.51
N ILE A 128 -3.21 19.38 19.16
CA ILE A 128 -3.54 18.22 20.06
C ILE A 128 -2.65 18.21 21.30
N ASP A 129 -1.37 18.44 21.16
CA ASP A 129 -0.46 18.46 22.32
C ASP A 129 -0.77 19.63 23.26
N THR A 130 -1.13 20.78 22.70
CA THR A 130 -1.60 21.94 23.47
C THR A 130 -2.90 21.63 24.20
N LEU A 131 -3.87 20.99 23.52
CA LEU A 131 -5.13 20.56 24.12
C LEU A 131 -4.90 19.59 25.28
N ARG A 132 -4.05 18.59 25.11
CA ARG A 132 -3.67 17.62 26.17
C ARG A 132 -3.03 18.31 27.38
N ALA A 133 -2.13 19.26 27.13
CA ALA A 133 -1.49 20.02 28.19
C ALA A 133 -2.51 20.86 28.96
N SER A 134 -3.36 21.60 28.26
CA SER A 134 -4.41 22.44 28.87
C SER A 134 -5.43 21.61 29.65
N LEU A 135 -5.83 20.44 29.17
CA LEU A 135 -6.70 19.51 29.92
C LEU A 135 -6.03 19.07 31.24
N LYS A 136 -4.75 18.75 31.19
CA LYS A 136 -4.00 18.33 32.40
C LYS A 136 -3.87 19.48 33.41
N GLU A 137 -3.56 20.69 32.97
CA GLU A 137 -3.43 21.88 33.81
C GLU A 137 -4.76 22.28 34.49
N ASN A 138 -5.89 22.05 33.83
CA ASN A 138 -7.23 22.35 34.35
C ASN A 138 -7.83 21.20 35.17
N GLY A 139 -7.02 20.28 35.69
CA GLY A 139 -7.46 19.22 36.56
C GLY A 139 -8.17 18.05 35.89
N LEU A 140 -8.07 17.96 34.55
CA LEU A 140 -8.61 16.89 33.70
C LEU A 140 -7.50 15.94 33.25
N ALA A 141 -6.51 15.66 34.10
CA ALA A 141 -5.32 14.86 33.75
C ALA A 141 -5.62 13.43 33.31
N ASN A 142 -6.79 12.87 33.64
CA ASN A 142 -7.24 11.55 33.23
C ASN A 142 -8.04 11.59 31.92
N SER A 143 -8.10 12.74 31.24
CA SER A 143 -8.70 12.83 29.92
C SER A 143 -7.85 12.10 28.89
N GLN A 144 -8.50 11.53 27.91
CA GLN A 144 -7.88 10.94 26.76
C GLN A 144 -8.47 11.57 25.49
N VAL A 145 -7.60 11.96 24.58
CA VAL A 145 -7.97 12.66 23.34
C VAL A 145 -7.82 11.72 22.15
N SER A 146 -8.88 11.59 21.35
CA SER A 146 -8.92 10.81 20.12
C SER A 146 -9.62 11.58 19.00
N GLY A 147 -9.83 10.92 17.88
CA GLY A 147 -10.36 11.49 16.64
C GLY A 147 -9.26 11.68 15.61
N PRO A 148 -9.61 11.97 14.34
CA PRO A 148 -8.64 12.04 13.26
C PRO A 148 -7.42 12.93 13.51
N PRO A 149 -7.52 14.15 14.08
CA PRO A 149 -6.36 14.96 14.40
C PRO A 149 -5.45 14.34 15.47
N ALA A 150 -6.02 13.74 16.54
CA ALA A 150 -5.25 13.11 17.58
C ALA A 150 -4.56 11.83 17.08
N ILE A 151 -5.27 11.03 16.30
CA ILE A 151 -4.70 9.86 15.62
C ILE A 151 -3.56 10.29 14.71
N TYR A 152 -3.75 11.34 13.90
CA TYR A 152 -2.70 11.85 13.00
C TYR A 152 -1.46 12.33 13.76
N ALA A 153 -1.65 13.08 14.87
CA ALA A 153 -0.57 13.57 15.73
C ALA A 153 0.23 12.40 16.34
N ASP A 154 -0.46 11.39 16.85
CA ASP A 154 0.15 10.22 17.50
C ASP A 154 0.84 9.29 16.47
N VAL A 155 0.25 9.15 15.28
CA VAL A 155 0.65 8.21 14.24
C VAL A 155 1.86 8.71 13.44
N LYS A 156 1.90 10.00 13.11
CA LYS A 156 2.94 10.59 12.27
C LYS A 156 4.38 10.34 12.78
N PRO A 157 4.70 10.54 14.07
CA PRO A 157 6.03 10.24 14.60
C PRO A 157 6.38 8.75 14.56
N ILE A 158 5.38 7.87 14.80
CA ILE A 158 5.58 6.43 14.78
C ILE A 158 5.84 5.96 13.37
N LEU A 159 5.08 6.44 12.39
CA LEU A 159 5.28 6.09 10.98
C LEU A 159 6.70 6.41 10.53
N GLY A 160 7.24 7.58 10.91
CA GLY A 160 8.62 7.96 10.64
C GLY A 160 9.64 7.01 11.30
N ASN A 161 9.41 6.64 12.56
CA ASN A 161 10.28 5.70 13.28
C ASN A 161 10.19 4.28 12.73
N ASP A 162 9.00 3.81 12.39
CA ASP A 162 8.77 2.49 11.78
C ASP A 162 9.47 2.39 10.43
N LEU A 163 9.34 3.43 9.63
CA LEU A 163 10.02 3.52 8.35
C LEU A 163 11.54 3.42 8.53
N ALA A 164 12.11 4.21 9.46
CA ALA A 164 13.55 4.19 9.75
C ALA A 164 14.01 2.82 10.29
N ARG A 165 13.24 2.17 11.17
CA ARG A 165 13.54 0.82 11.68
C ARG A 165 13.41 -0.25 10.59
N GLY A 166 12.32 -0.22 9.84
CA GLY A 166 12.10 -1.14 8.71
C GLY A 166 13.22 -1.04 7.68
N GLN A 167 13.63 0.19 7.33
CA GLN A 167 14.76 0.44 6.45
C GLN A 167 16.07 -0.07 7.03
N MET A 168 16.34 0.14 8.30
CA MET A 168 17.58 -0.33 8.95
C MET A 168 17.67 -1.86 8.90
N ILE A 169 16.58 -2.57 9.21
CA ILE A 169 16.50 -4.02 9.11
C ILE A 169 16.71 -4.47 7.66
N ALA A 170 15.99 -3.84 6.72
CA ALA A 170 16.07 -4.14 5.30
C ALA A 170 17.49 -3.91 4.73
N ILE A 171 18.11 -2.78 5.04
CA ILE A 171 19.46 -2.43 4.59
C ILE A 171 20.50 -3.41 5.18
N THR A 172 20.38 -3.73 6.47
CA THR A 172 21.31 -4.64 7.14
C THR A 172 21.21 -6.06 6.56
N ALA A 173 19.99 -6.56 6.38
CA ALA A 173 19.77 -7.87 5.80
C ALA A 173 20.18 -7.93 4.31
N ALA A 174 19.84 -6.91 3.53
CA ALA A 174 20.25 -6.80 2.14
C ALA A 174 21.77 -6.69 2.00
N LEU A 175 22.44 -5.93 2.87
CA LEU A 175 23.90 -5.83 2.90
C LEU A 175 24.55 -7.19 3.17
N ALA A 176 24.07 -7.92 4.19
CA ALA A 176 24.57 -9.25 4.52
C ALA A 176 24.40 -10.21 3.33
N LEU A 177 23.21 -10.23 2.71
CA LEU A 177 22.93 -11.07 1.55
C LEU A 177 23.75 -10.69 0.31
N LEU A 178 23.95 -9.38 0.07
CA LEU A 178 24.81 -8.90 -1.01
C LEU A 178 26.27 -9.31 -0.80
N VAL A 179 26.76 -9.27 0.44
CA VAL A 179 28.11 -9.77 0.78
C VAL A 179 28.18 -11.27 0.53
N ILE A 180 27.17 -12.05 0.92
CA ILE A 180 27.11 -13.50 0.70
C ILE A 180 27.09 -13.82 -0.81
N THR A 181 26.34 -13.04 -1.61
CA THR A 181 26.14 -13.31 -3.05
C THR A 181 27.26 -12.78 -3.92
N LEU A 182 27.68 -11.53 -3.71
CA LEU A 182 28.70 -10.85 -4.52
C LEU A 182 30.13 -11.00 -3.97
N GLY A 183 30.27 -11.47 -2.73
CA GLY A 183 31.52 -11.49 -2.00
C GLY A 183 31.89 -10.12 -1.44
N PHE A 184 32.95 -10.05 -0.65
CA PHE A 184 33.45 -8.80 -0.06
C PHE A 184 34.08 -7.93 -1.17
N SER A 185 33.30 -7.05 -1.77
CA SER A 185 33.74 -6.17 -2.84
C SER A 185 33.00 -4.83 -2.82
N LEU A 186 33.58 -3.81 -3.43
CA LEU A 186 32.96 -2.49 -3.55
C LEU A 186 31.61 -2.54 -4.32
N SER A 187 31.37 -3.61 -5.09
CA SER A 187 30.08 -3.85 -5.78
C SER A 187 28.89 -3.94 -4.84
N VAL A 188 29.09 -4.27 -3.57
CA VAL A 188 28.03 -4.35 -2.55
C VAL A 188 27.42 -2.98 -2.24
N VAL A 189 28.17 -1.89 -2.43
CA VAL A 189 27.70 -0.51 -2.15
C VAL A 189 26.84 0.03 -3.30
N LEU A 190 27.06 -0.43 -4.54
CA LEU A 190 26.34 0.09 -5.72
C LEU A 190 24.81 0.00 -5.63
N PRO A 191 24.21 -1.12 -5.17
CA PRO A 191 22.75 -1.22 -5.02
C PRO A 191 22.16 -0.14 -4.12
N PHE A 192 22.86 0.24 -3.04
CA PHE A 192 22.38 1.27 -2.11
C PHE A 192 22.45 2.67 -2.70
N ILE A 193 23.57 3.01 -3.38
CA ILE A 193 23.68 4.28 -4.10
C ILE A 193 22.57 4.40 -5.14
N PHE A 194 22.31 3.32 -5.85
CA PHE A 194 21.29 3.26 -6.88
C PHE A 194 19.87 3.40 -6.29
N ALA A 195 19.58 2.70 -5.19
CA ALA A 195 18.31 2.81 -4.48
C ALA A 195 18.06 4.24 -4.01
N THR A 196 19.04 4.83 -3.32
CA THR A 196 18.94 6.22 -2.83
C THR A 196 18.71 7.21 -3.97
N ALA A 197 19.42 7.06 -5.09
CA ALA A 197 19.27 7.92 -6.25
C ALA A 197 17.85 7.79 -6.89
N SER A 198 17.38 6.57 -7.06
CA SER A 198 16.06 6.29 -7.64
C SER A 198 14.92 6.79 -6.76
N ILE A 199 14.98 6.55 -5.47
CA ILE A 199 13.99 7.00 -4.48
C ILE A 199 13.99 8.54 -4.41
N ALA A 200 15.17 9.18 -4.31
CA ALA A 200 15.29 10.63 -4.26
C ALA A 200 14.68 11.31 -5.50
N LEU A 201 14.95 10.80 -6.71
CA LEU A 201 14.32 11.31 -7.93
C LEU A 201 12.79 11.17 -7.87
N THR A 202 12.32 10.01 -7.42
CA THR A 202 10.87 9.77 -7.31
C THR A 202 10.21 10.73 -6.33
N LEU A 203 10.79 10.90 -5.12
CA LEU A 203 10.24 11.81 -4.11
C LEU A 203 10.28 13.27 -4.56
N THR A 204 11.34 13.71 -5.25
CA THR A 204 11.42 15.06 -5.84
C THR A 204 10.29 15.31 -6.85
N ILE A 205 10.01 14.34 -7.72
CA ILE A 205 8.90 14.46 -8.69
C ILE A 205 7.55 14.45 -7.97
N LEU A 206 7.37 13.60 -6.96
CA LEU A 206 6.13 13.52 -6.19
C LEU A 206 5.88 14.78 -5.36
N ASP A 207 6.94 15.41 -4.83
CA ASP A 207 6.80 16.71 -4.16
C ASP A 207 6.26 17.77 -5.13
N PHE A 208 6.82 17.86 -6.34
CA PHE A 208 6.28 18.75 -7.37
C PHE A 208 4.82 18.44 -7.70
N LEU A 209 4.45 17.16 -7.86
CA LEU A 209 3.09 16.75 -8.15
C LEU A 209 2.14 16.97 -6.96
N SER A 210 2.63 17.00 -5.72
CA SER A 210 1.82 17.24 -4.51
C SER A 210 1.18 18.64 -4.47
N HIS A 211 1.66 19.57 -5.28
CA HIS A 211 1.03 20.89 -5.42
C HIS A 211 -0.27 20.85 -6.25
N TYR A 212 -0.45 19.80 -7.06
CA TYR A 212 -1.58 19.69 -7.99
C TYR A 212 -2.50 18.51 -7.65
N PHE A 213 -2.00 17.51 -6.92
CA PHE A 213 -2.73 16.28 -6.61
C PHE A 213 -2.64 15.97 -5.13
N LEU A 214 -3.72 15.46 -4.55
CA LEU A 214 -3.72 14.94 -3.19
C LEU A 214 -2.80 13.74 -3.08
N MET A 215 -1.89 13.78 -2.12
CA MET A 215 -0.93 12.70 -1.82
C MET A 215 -1.20 12.11 -0.45
N VAL A 216 -1.12 10.78 -0.36
CA VAL A 216 -1.47 10.06 0.87
C VAL A 216 -0.28 9.85 1.77
N LEU A 217 -0.55 9.74 3.08
CA LEU A 217 0.47 9.63 4.13
C LEU A 217 1.43 8.43 3.92
N TYR A 218 0.94 7.32 3.39
CA TYR A 218 1.74 6.11 3.16
C TYR A 218 2.59 6.14 1.88
N LEU A 219 2.44 7.17 1.04
CA LEU A 219 3.11 7.26 -0.26
C LEU A 219 4.64 7.17 -0.19
N PRO A 220 5.34 7.93 0.70
CA PRO A 220 6.79 7.80 0.82
C PRO A 220 7.23 6.38 1.20
N SER A 221 6.54 5.76 2.16
CA SER A 221 6.83 4.39 2.61
C SER A 221 6.72 3.37 1.47
N VAL A 222 5.69 3.50 0.64
CA VAL A 222 5.47 2.62 -0.52
C VAL A 222 6.54 2.86 -1.61
N VAL A 223 6.91 4.12 -1.86
CA VAL A 223 7.98 4.47 -2.81
C VAL A 223 9.33 3.88 -2.37
N GLU A 224 9.64 3.96 -1.08
CA GLU A 224 10.88 3.41 -0.53
C GLU A 224 10.88 1.88 -0.57
N LEU A 225 9.76 1.25 -0.19
CA LEU A 225 9.58 -0.20 -0.23
C LEU A 225 9.86 -0.76 -1.64
N ILE A 226 9.16 -0.22 -2.66
CA ILE A 226 9.33 -0.67 -4.04
C ILE A 226 10.70 -0.25 -4.58
N GLY A 227 11.11 0.99 -4.28
CA GLY A 227 12.35 1.57 -4.76
C GLY A 227 13.58 0.77 -4.31
N PHE A 228 13.64 0.39 -3.04
CA PHE A 228 14.70 -0.48 -2.53
C PHE A 228 14.69 -1.84 -3.23
N GLY A 229 13.53 -2.49 -3.30
CA GLY A 229 13.42 -3.80 -3.93
C GLY A 229 13.91 -3.81 -5.38
N LEU A 230 13.33 -2.94 -6.22
CA LEU A 230 13.68 -2.87 -7.64
C LEU A 230 15.13 -2.40 -7.88
N ALA A 231 15.60 -1.45 -7.08
CA ALA A 231 16.95 -0.93 -7.25
C ALA A 231 18.01 -2.01 -6.98
N ILE A 232 17.82 -2.80 -5.93
CA ILE A 232 18.73 -3.89 -5.60
C ILE A 232 18.70 -4.97 -6.69
N ASP A 233 17.53 -5.36 -7.17
CA ASP A 233 17.38 -6.35 -8.23
C ASP A 233 18.07 -5.92 -9.52
N TYR A 234 17.81 -4.71 -9.98
CA TYR A 234 18.38 -4.20 -11.23
C TYR A 234 19.90 -4.05 -11.14
N SER A 235 20.40 -3.55 -10.01
CA SER A 235 21.84 -3.43 -9.82
C SER A 235 22.55 -4.78 -9.75
N LEU A 236 21.92 -5.78 -9.11
CA LEU A 236 22.47 -7.14 -9.04
C LEU A 236 22.58 -7.76 -10.43
N LEU A 237 21.56 -7.62 -11.28
CA LEU A 237 21.56 -8.09 -12.66
C LEU A 237 22.70 -7.45 -13.48
N ILE A 238 22.89 -6.13 -13.36
CA ILE A 238 23.96 -5.40 -14.05
C ILE A 238 25.33 -5.85 -13.56
N ILE A 239 25.55 -5.93 -12.23
CA ILE A 239 26.83 -6.32 -11.65
C ILE A 239 27.21 -7.74 -12.06
N HIS A 240 26.25 -8.68 -11.97
CA HIS A 240 26.46 -10.06 -12.38
C HIS A 240 26.83 -10.15 -13.86
N ARG A 241 26.09 -9.43 -14.73
CA ARG A 241 26.38 -9.42 -16.18
C ARG A 241 27.73 -8.76 -16.47
N TYR A 242 28.05 -7.65 -15.86
CA TYR A 242 29.33 -6.98 -16.00
C TYR A 242 30.50 -7.91 -15.64
N ARG A 243 30.44 -8.59 -14.48
CA ARG A 243 31.44 -9.58 -14.07
C ARG A 243 31.55 -10.74 -15.05
N SER A 244 30.45 -11.21 -15.60
CA SER A 244 30.44 -12.24 -16.62
C SER A 244 31.10 -11.78 -17.93
N GLU A 245 30.86 -10.55 -18.39
CA GLU A 245 31.51 -10.01 -19.60
C GLU A 245 33.00 -9.84 -19.43
N VAL A 246 33.46 -9.35 -18.27
CA VAL A 246 34.88 -9.24 -17.93
C VAL A 246 35.54 -10.62 -17.93
N ALA A 247 34.90 -11.65 -17.36
CA ALA A 247 35.43 -13.00 -17.28
C ALA A 247 35.50 -13.70 -18.65
N MET A 248 34.48 -13.48 -19.51
CA MET A 248 34.43 -14.10 -20.84
C MET A 248 35.35 -13.43 -21.87
N ASN A 249 35.58 -12.15 -21.73
CA ASN A 249 36.29 -11.33 -22.71
C ASN A 249 37.34 -10.43 -22.05
N PRO A 250 38.35 -10.97 -21.37
CA PRO A 250 39.32 -10.19 -20.56
C PRO A 250 40.16 -9.18 -21.38
N GLN A 251 40.25 -9.39 -22.69
CA GLN A 251 41.05 -8.55 -23.59
C GLN A 251 40.31 -7.30 -24.11
N LEU A 252 38.99 -7.19 -23.88
CA LEU A 252 38.25 -6.04 -24.36
C LEU A 252 38.47 -4.79 -23.49
N PRO A 253 38.39 -3.60 -24.10
CA PRO A 253 38.39 -2.35 -23.33
C PRO A 253 37.22 -2.26 -22.35
N LYS A 254 37.39 -1.57 -21.23
CA LYS A 254 36.39 -1.36 -20.17
C LYS A 254 35.05 -0.84 -20.71
N ILE A 255 35.10 0.07 -21.68
CA ILE A 255 33.90 0.66 -22.31
C ILE A 255 33.10 -0.39 -23.04
N ASP A 256 33.72 -1.37 -23.67
CA ASP A 256 33.03 -2.44 -24.41
C ASP A 256 32.36 -3.43 -23.46
N TRP A 257 32.95 -3.73 -22.29
CA TRP A 257 32.26 -4.52 -21.26
C TRP A 257 31.00 -3.82 -20.76
N ILE A 258 31.07 -2.51 -20.50
CA ILE A 258 29.92 -1.72 -20.08
C ILE A 258 28.85 -1.70 -21.18
N ALA A 259 29.26 -1.46 -22.44
CA ALA A 259 28.34 -1.43 -23.57
C ALA A 259 27.62 -2.76 -23.77
N LYS A 260 28.32 -3.90 -23.74
CA LYS A 260 27.74 -5.25 -23.85
C LYS A 260 26.81 -5.57 -22.67
N THR A 261 27.20 -5.15 -21.45
CA THR A 261 26.36 -5.32 -20.25
C THR A 261 25.02 -4.60 -20.40
N LEU A 262 25.03 -3.33 -20.86
CA LEU A 262 23.80 -2.56 -21.02
C LEU A 262 22.95 -2.99 -22.24
N GLN A 263 23.58 -3.47 -23.31
CA GLN A 263 22.85 -4.03 -24.45
C GLN A 263 22.07 -5.31 -24.08
N THR A 264 22.52 -6.04 -23.10
CA THR A 264 21.88 -7.28 -22.63
C THR A 264 21.05 -7.06 -21.36
N ALA A 265 21.67 -6.91 -20.18
CA ALA A 265 20.98 -6.73 -18.92
C ALA A 265 20.19 -5.41 -18.87
N GLY A 266 20.75 -4.31 -19.38
CA GLY A 266 20.04 -3.03 -19.46
C GLY A 266 18.77 -3.08 -20.30
N ARG A 267 18.78 -3.84 -21.40
CA ARG A 267 17.56 -4.06 -22.21
C ARG A 267 16.50 -4.86 -21.46
N THR A 268 16.90 -5.88 -20.71
CA THR A 268 15.98 -6.66 -19.87
C THR A 268 15.35 -5.77 -18.81
N ILE A 269 16.15 -4.95 -18.10
CA ILE A 269 15.66 -4.01 -17.09
C ILE A 269 14.70 -2.98 -17.68
N LEU A 270 14.95 -2.47 -18.88
CA LEU A 270 14.01 -1.56 -19.54
C LEU A 270 12.65 -2.22 -19.82
N ILE A 271 12.65 -3.44 -20.34
CA ILE A 271 11.40 -4.17 -20.59
C ILE A 271 10.66 -4.39 -19.28
N SER A 272 11.37 -4.81 -18.25
CA SER A 272 10.89 -5.00 -16.89
C SER A 272 10.28 -3.71 -16.32
N SER A 273 11.03 -2.61 -16.32
CA SER A 273 10.54 -1.31 -15.84
C SER A 273 9.27 -0.85 -16.57
N ILE A 274 9.22 -1.03 -17.91
CA ILE A 274 8.02 -0.72 -18.70
C ILE A 274 6.85 -1.59 -18.25
N THR A 275 7.06 -2.88 -18.04
CA THR A 275 6.00 -3.80 -17.61
C THR A 275 5.44 -3.41 -16.24
N ILE A 276 6.31 -3.13 -15.25
CA ILE A 276 5.89 -2.70 -13.91
C ILE A 276 5.19 -1.34 -13.98
N THR A 277 5.76 -0.38 -14.71
CA THR A 277 5.17 0.95 -14.92
C THR A 277 3.76 0.84 -15.48
N LEU A 278 3.57 0.05 -16.53
CA LEU A 278 2.25 -0.14 -17.15
C LEU A 278 1.28 -0.90 -16.24
N ALA A 279 1.77 -1.86 -15.46
CA ALA A 279 0.96 -2.55 -14.46
C ALA A 279 0.45 -1.58 -13.39
N LEU A 280 1.33 -0.78 -12.80
CA LEU A 280 0.97 0.19 -11.76
C LEU A 280 0.21 1.41 -12.32
N CYS A 281 0.37 1.73 -13.59
CA CYS A 281 -0.42 2.74 -14.29
C CYS A 281 -1.92 2.41 -14.30
N THR A 282 -2.30 1.15 -14.21
CA THR A 282 -3.71 0.76 -14.11
C THR A 282 -4.40 1.32 -12.86
N LEU A 283 -3.65 1.57 -11.77
CA LEU A 283 -4.17 2.18 -10.55
C LEU A 283 -4.61 3.64 -10.75
N LEU A 284 -4.04 4.35 -11.72
CA LEU A 284 -4.40 5.73 -12.02
C LEU A 284 -5.82 5.86 -12.60
N PHE A 285 -6.39 4.78 -13.10
CA PHE A 285 -7.76 4.77 -13.64
C PHE A 285 -8.84 4.66 -12.55
N ILE A 286 -8.48 4.31 -11.31
CA ILE A 286 -9.43 4.35 -10.20
C ILE A 286 -9.66 5.83 -9.83
N PRO A 287 -10.91 6.32 -9.84
CA PRO A 287 -11.21 7.72 -9.53
C PRO A 287 -11.20 7.99 -8.01
N VAL A 288 -10.17 7.51 -7.32
CA VAL A 288 -9.95 7.70 -5.87
C VAL A 288 -8.58 8.33 -5.68
N PRO A 289 -8.47 9.56 -5.13
CA PRO A 289 -7.20 10.25 -4.95
C PRO A 289 -6.18 9.43 -4.16
N PHE A 290 -6.63 8.71 -3.13
CA PHE A 290 -5.80 7.81 -2.34
C PHE A 290 -5.08 6.76 -3.21
N ILE A 291 -5.82 6.02 -4.04
CA ILE A 291 -5.25 4.97 -4.92
C ILE A 291 -4.41 5.59 -6.04
N ARG A 292 -4.85 6.71 -6.62
CA ARG A 292 -4.09 7.42 -7.65
C ARG A 292 -2.73 7.89 -7.13
N SER A 293 -2.69 8.39 -5.91
CA SER A 293 -1.44 8.79 -5.26
C SER A 293 -0.44 7.62 -5.17
N LEU A 294 -0.89 6.46 -4.68
CA LEU A 294 -0.06 5.24 -4.64
C LEU A 294 0.34 4.78 -6.06
N GLY A 295 -0.58 4.90 -7.02
CA GLY A 295 -0.32 4.63 -8.43
C GLY A 295 0.76 5.53 -9.02
N MET A 296 0.75 6.84 -8.71
CA MET A 296 1.79 7.79 -9.15
C MET A 296 3.16 7.39 -8.62
N GLY A 297 3.27 7.11 -7.32
CA GLY A 297 4.52 6.61 -6.73
C GLY A 297 4.98 5.31 -7.40
N GLY A 298 4.05 4.36 -7.54
CA GLY A 298 4.32 3.08 -8.18
C GLY A 298 4.79 3.17 -9.65
N VAL A 299 4.26 4.12 -10.41
CA VAL A 299 4.67 4.40 -11.81
C VAL A 299 6.04 5.07 -11.87
N LEU A 300 6.29 6.03 -11.00
CA LEU A 300 7.52 6.83 -11.02
C LEU A 300 8.74 6.03 -10.56
N VAL A 301 8.60 5.12 -9.59
CA VAL A 301 9.71 4.31 -9.06
C VAL A 301 10.41 3.49 -10.16
N PRO A 302 9.73 2.65 -10.97
CA PRO A 302 10.39 1.90 -12.04
C PRO A 302 11.00 2.80 -13.11
N ILE A 303 10.38 3.94 -13.43
CA ILE A 303 10.91 4.91 -14.38
C ILE A 303 12.22 5.52 -13.86
N SER A 304 12.23 5.99 -12.61
CA SER A 304 13.42 6.53 -11.94
C SER A 304 14.53 5.49 -11.85
N SER A 305 14.18 4.24 -11.52
CA SER A 305 15.12 3.12 -11.49
C SER A 305 15.70 2.79 -12.88
N ALA A 306 14.89 2.83 -13.93
CA ALA A 306 15.38 2.64 -15.29
C ALA A 306 16.33 3.76 -15.72
N LEU A 307 16.02 5.02 -15.41
CA LEU A 307 16.88 6.18 -15.69
C LEU A 307 18.23 6.05 -14.97
N ALA A 308 18.20 5.71 -13.68
CA ALA A 308 19.42 5.50 -12.89
C ALA A 308 20.26 4.32 -13.44
N THR A 309 19.60 3.22 -13.83
CA THR A 309 20.27 2.07 -14.44
C THR A 309 21.00 2.42 -15.75
N LEU A 310 20.40 3.27 -16.57
CA LEU A 310 20.93 3.60 -17.89
C LEU A 310 21.96 4.73 -17.85
N THR A 311 21.99 5.53 -16.79
CA THR A 311 22.84 6.70 -16.70
C THR A 311 23.86 6.62 -15.53
N LEU A 312 23.38 6.42 -14.30
CA LEU A 312 24.24 6.40 -13.11
C LEU A 312 25.13 5.16 -13.08
N ILE A 313 24.57 3.95 -13.31
CA ILE A 313 25.36 2.71 -13.22
C ILE A 313 26.50 2.69 -14.23
N PRO A 314 26.32 2.99 -15.54
CA PRO A 314 27.46 3.05 -16.48
C PRO A 314 28.52 4.08 -16.08
N ALA A 315 28.12 5.24 -15.54
CA ALA A 315 29.08 6.23 -15.06
C ALA A 315 29.89 5.71 -13.86
N LEU A 316 29.25 5.04 -12.89
CA LEU A 316 29.93 4.42 -11.75
C LEU A 316 30.83 3.25 -12.17
N LEU A 317 30.40 2.41 -13.11
CA LEU A 317 31.22 1.34 -13.68
C LEU A 317 32.43 1.91 -14.45
N ALA A 318 32.27 3.04 -15.15
CA ALA A 318 33.36 3.70 -15.83
C ALA A 318 34.40 4.31 -14.86
N LEU A 319 33.94 4.78 -13.69
CA LEU A 319 34.83 5.31 -12.65
C LEU A 319 35.53 4.21 -11.86
N PHE A 320 34.79 3.25 -11.36
CA PHE A 320 35.21 2.29 -10.33
C PHE A 320 35.29 0.82 -10.81
N GLY A 321 34.96 0.52 -12.08
CA GLY A 321 34.73 -0.85 -12.57
C GLY A 321 35.87 -1.85 -12.31
N GLU A 322 37.14 -1.42 -12.31
CA GLU A 322 38.28 -2.30 -12.01
C GLU A 322 38.27 -2.76 -10.56
N ASN A 323 37.98 -1.83 -9.62
CA ASN A 323 37.89 -2.13 -8.20
C ASN A 323 36.63 -2.93 -7.84
N LEU A 324 35.56 -2.76 -8.61
CA LEU A 324 34.31 -3.50 -8.44
C LEU A 324 34.46 -5.00 -8.76
N ASN A 325 35.43 -5.36 -9.60
CA ASN A 325 35.67 -6.76 -9.98
C ASN A 325 36.63 -7.49 -9.00
N LYS A 326 37.34 -6.74 -8.16
CA LYS A 326 38.23 -7.32 -7.14
C LYS A 326 37.41 -7.82 -5.95
N SER A 327 37.34 -9.14 -5.76
CA SER A 327 36.73 -9.76 -4.58
C SER A 327 37.81 -10.04 -3.54
N TYR A 328 37.67 -9.43 -2.36
CA TYR A 328 38.59 -9.67 -1.24
C TYR A 328 38.17 -10.93 -0.48
N LYS A 329 39.03 -11.95 -0.46
CA LYS A 329 39.01 -13.16 0.43
C LYS A 329 37.78 -14.06 0.45
N PHE A 330 36.58 -13.63 0.01
CA PHE A 330 35.37 -14.44 -0.02
C PHE A 330 34.74 -14.48 -1.41
N HIS A 331 34.66 -15.68 -1.99
CA HIS A 331 34.00 -15.87 -3.29
C HIS A 331 32.52 -16.16 -3.02
N GLY A 332 31.63 -15.27 -3.42
CA GLY A 332 30.19 -15.40 -3.18
C GLY A 332 29.56 -16.68 -3.75
N LEU A 333 28.49 -17.11 -3.11
CA LEU A 333 27.72 -18.32 -3.43
C LEU A 333 27.26 -18.45 -4.89
N LEU A 334 27.18 -17.35 -5.65
CA LEU A 334 26.80 -17.38 -7.07
C LEU A 334 27.75 -18.19 -7.97
N ARG A 335 28.98 -18.45 -7.54
CA ARG A 335 29.92 -19.35 -8.25
C ARG A 335 29.67 -20.84 -8.03
N LEU A 336 28.94 -21.20 -6.97
CA LEU A 336 28.74 -22.61 -6.59
C LEU A 336 27.69 -23.33 -7.48
N GLY A 337 26.82 -22.60 -8.16
CA GLY A 337 25.71 -23.16 -8.94
C GLY A 337 26.08 -23.80 -10.27
N THR A 338 27.28 -23.51 -10.81
CA THR A 338 27.70 -23.97 -12.14
C THR A 338 28.70 -25.13 -12.10
N ALA A 339 29.10 -25.59 -10.91
CA ALA A 339 30.01 -26.70 -10.78
C ALA A 339 29.36 -28.02 -11.27
N PRO A 340 30.09 -28.88 -12.01
CA PRO A 340 29.59 -30.22 -12.39
C PRO A 340 29.16 -31.00 -11.15
N GLY A 341 27.91 -31.53 -11.15
CA GLY A 341 27.36 -32.28 -10.02
C GLY A 341 26.70 -31.42 -8.94
N SER A 342 26.54 -30.13 -9.15
CA SER A 342 25.87 -29.22 -8.22
C SER A 342 24.42 -29.68 -7.92
N MET A 343 23.92 -29.35 -6.72
CA MET A 343 22.56 -29.64 -6.28
C MET A 343 21.54 -29.07 -7.29
N ILE A 344 21.83 -27.92 -7.89
CA ILE A 344 20.99 -27.24 -8.89
C ILE A 344 20.84 -28.10 -10.16
N LEU A 345 21.92 -28.71 -10.66
CA LEU A 345 21.85 -29.58 -11.83
C LEU A 345 21.02 -30.85 -11.56
N ARG A 346 21.15 -31.44 -10.36
CA ARG A 346 20.33 -32.59 -9.96
C ARG A 346 18.86 -32.21 -9.87
N PHE A 347 18.56 -31.07 -9.31
CA PHE A 347 17.21 -30.53 -9.19
C PHE A 347 16.59 -30.25 -10.58
N ALA A 348 17.31 -29.59 -11.48
CA ALA A 348 16.87 -29.38 -12.86
C ALA A 348 16.57 -30.69 -13.60
N ALA A 349 17.49 -31.71 -13.46
CA ALA A 349 17.29 -33.03 -14.03
C ALA A 349 16.04 -33.73 -13.46
N GLN A 350 15.75 -33.58 -12.17
CA GLN A 350 14.56 -34.14 -11.54
C GLN A 350 13.27 -33.53 -12.10
N ILE A 351 13.24 -32.21 -12.36
CA ILE A 351 12.09 -31.53 -12.97
C ILE A 351 11.80 -32.09 -14.37
N VAL A 352 12.84 -32.31 -15.18
CA VAL A 352 12.71 -32.87 -16.52
C VAL A 352 12.27 -34.35 -16.48
N ARG A 353 12.76 -35.15 -15.52
CA ARG A 353 12.41 -36.55 -15.39
C ARG A 353 10.98 -36.84 -14.93
N ALA A 354 10.41 -35.96 -14.09
CA ALA A 354 9.09 -36.15 -13.50
C ALA A 354 8.19 -34.91 -13.58
N PRO A 355 8.01 -34.31 -14.78
CA PRO A 355 7.34 -33.00 -14.90
C PRO A 355 5.89 -33.02 -14.45
N LYS A 356 5.13 -34.11 -14.73
CA LYS A 356 3.73 -34.25 -14.32
C LYS A 356 3.57 -34.26 -12.79
N ARG A 357 4.40 -35.04 -12.08
CA ARG A 357 4.33 -35.13 -10.61
C ARG A 357 4.64 -33.79 -9.97
N ILE A 358 5.67 -33.11 -10.44
CA ILE A 358 6.08 -31.79 -9.92
C ILE A 358 5.02 -30.76 -10.23
N PHE A 359 4.52 -30.72 -11.47
CA PHE A 359 3.48 -29.75 -11.88
C PHE A 359 2.22 -29.90 -11.04
N PHE A 360 1.60 -31.08 -11.00
CA PHE A 360 0.36 -31.30 -10.28
C PHE A 360 0.55 -31.23 -8.76
N GLY A 361 1.67 -31.73 -8.21
CA GLY A 361 1.98 -31.59 -6.79
C GLY A 361 2.11 -30.13 -6.34
N THR A 362 2.83 -29.32 -7.12
CA THR A 362 2.98 -27.87 -6.83
C THR A 362 1.64 -27.15 -7.02
N LEU A 363 0.89 -27.48 -8.05
CA LEU A 363 -0.43 -26.88 -8.30
C LEU A 363 -1.41 -27.20 -7.14
N THR A 364 -1.43 -28.43 -6.64
CA THR A 364 -2.24 -28.83 -5.48
C THR A 364 -1.85 -28.05 -4.23
N LEU A 365 -0.54 -27.89 -3.99
CA LEU A 365 -0.04 -27.13 -2.84
C LEU A 365 -0.45 -25.64 -2.94
N LEU A 366 -0.31 -25.04 -4.13
CA LEU A 366 -0.74 -23.65 -4.35
C LEU A 366 -2.26 -23.50 -4.23
N ALA A 367 -3.04 -24.45 -4.71
CA ALA A 367 -4.48 -24.46 -4.52
C ALA A 367 -4.87 -24.54 -3.04
N LEU A 368 -4.15 -25.36 -2.24
CA LEU A 368 -4.35 -25.43 -0.79
C LEU A 368 -4.04 -24.08 -0.12
N PHE A 369 -2.96 -23.41 -0.51
CA PHE A 369 -2.61 -22.08 0.01
C PHE A 369 -3.61 -21.01 -0.41
N ALA A 370 -4.30 -21.18 -1.54
CA ALA A 370 -5.33 -20.27 -2.00
C ALA A 370 -6.68 -20.43 -1.27
N LEU A 371 -6.97 -21.58 -0.64
CA LEU A 371 -8.27 -21.82 0.01
C LEU A 371 -8.69 -20.73 1.01
N PRO A 372 -7.80 -20.20 1.88
CA PRO A 372 -8.20 -19.17 2.84
C PRO A 372 -8.69 -17.85 2.21
N ILE A 373 -8.47 -17.63 0.91
CA ILE A 373 -8.99 -16.43 0.21
C ILE A 373 -10.52 -16.36 0.25
N MET A 374 -11.19 -17.51 0.37
CA MET A 374 -12.65 -17.57 0.52
C MET A 374 -13.16 -16.90 1.80
N ALA A 375 -12.27 -16.76 2.81
CA ALA A 375 -12.56 -16.06 4.05
C ALA A 375 -12.09 -14.60 4.03
N LEU A 376 -11.67 -14.08 2.86
CA LEU A 376 -11.23 -12.69 2.69
C LEU A 376 -12.41 -11.75 2.92
N GLN A 377 -12.21 -10.85 3.85
CA GLN A 377 -13.09 -9.70 4.09
C GLN A 377 -12.26 -8.43 3.97
N VAL A 378 -12.84 -7.39 3.41
CA VAL A 378 -12.14 -6.12 3.19
C VAL A 378 -12.72 -5.01 4.04
N THR A 379 -11.82 -4.10 4.47
CA THR A 379 -12.16 -2.90 5.22
C THR A 379 -11.57 -1.65 4.55
N PRO A 380 -12.19 -0.47 4.69
CA PRO A 380 -11.57 0.77 4.22
C PRO A 380 -10.32 1.13 5.05
N SER A 381 -10.39 0.93 6.35
CA SER A 381 -9.31 1.15 7.33
C SER A 381 -9.65 0.47 8.64
N SER A 382 -8.66 0.14 9.44
CA SER A 382 -8.84 -0.46 10.76
C SER A 382 -8.41 0.50 11.87
N LEU A 383 -9.39 1.06 12.59
CA LEU A 383 -9.13 1.90 13.78
C LEU A 383 -8.57 1.10 14.97
N THR A 384 -8.86 -0.20 15.02
CA THR A 384 -8.40 -1.10 16.10
C THR A 384 -6.94 -1.53 15.94
N SER A 385 -6.30 -1.13 14.84
CA SER A 385 -4.91 -1.48 14.51
C SER A 385 -3.91 -0.38 14.86
N LEU A 386 -4.27 0.48 15.81
CA LEU A 386 -3.36 1.47 16.38
C LEU A 386 -2.56 0.84 17.52
N PRO A 387 -1.29 1.24 17.72
CA PRO A 387 -0.51 0.83 18.87
C PRO A 387 -1.26 1.14 20.19
N PRO A 388 -1.45 0.15 21.06
CA PRO A 388 -2.28 0.31 22.28
C PRO A 388 -1.69 1.29 23.31
N GLU A 389 -0.42 1.64 23.16
CA GLU A 389 0.29 2.61 24.00
C GLU A 389 -0.14 4.04 23.74
N LEU A 390 -0.65 4.33 22.53
CA LEU A 390 -1.08 5.67 22.12
C LEU A 390 -2.27 6.15 22.94
N GLU A 391 -2.30 7.44 23.23
CA GLU A 391 -3.41 8.03 23.96
C GLU A 391 -4.71 7.95 23.13
N SER A 392 -4.64 8.24 21.83
CA SER A 392 -5.77 8.10 20.92
C SER A 392 -6.31 6.66 20.88
N ALA A 393 -5.44 5.64 20.89
CA ALA A 393 -5.83 4.24 20.94
C ALA A 393 -6.49 3.85 22.27
N LYS A 394 -5.96 4.36 23.39
CA LYS A 394 -6.56 4.17 24.74
C LYS A 394 -7.94 4.79 24.82
N ALA A 395 -8.12 6.00 24.28
CA ALA A 395 -9.43 6.65 24.17
C ALA A 395 -10.41 5.80 23.35
N ILE A 396 -9.97 5.30 22.19
CA ILE A 396 -10.77 4.40 21.34
C ILE A 396 -11.16 3.13 22.11
N SER A 397 -10.21 2.50 22.81
CA SER A 397 -10.47 1.30 23.59
C SER A 397 -11.46 1.56 24.75
N LEU A 398 -11.33 2.71 25.42
CA LEU A 398 -12.26 3.12 26.48
C LEU A 398 -13.68 3.31 25.92
N ILE A 399 -13.82 4.04 24.82
CA ILE A 399 -15.10 4.26 24.12
C ILE A 399 -15.71 2.92 23.70
N SER A 400 -14.92 2.10 23.02
CA SER A 400 -15.30 0.79 22.50
C SER A 400 -15.84 -0.13 23.62
N SER A 401 -15.15 -0.16 24.76
CA SER A 401 -15.53 -1.02 25.90
C SER A 401 -16.79 -0.58 26.63
N GLN A 402 -17.14 0.71 26.61
CA GLN A 402 -18.28 1.28 27.33
C GLN A 402 -19.52 1.50 26.47
N VAL A 403 -19.34 1.91 25.23
CA VAL A 403 -20.44 2.40 24.37
C VAL A 403 -20.48 1.69 23.02
N GLY A 404 -19.41 1.01 22.64
CA GLY A 404 -19.27 0.38 21.32
C GLY A 404 -18.43 1.21 20.36
N GLU A 405 -17.79 0.53 19.40
CA GLU A 405 -16.82 1.14 18.47
C GLU A 405 -17.46 2.17 17.52
N GLY A 406 -18.71 1.98 17.14
CA GLY A 406 -19.41 2.87 16.22
C GLY A 406 -19.69 4.28 16.73
N VAL A 407 -19.48 4.52 18.05
CA VAL A 407 -19.63 5.87 18.62
C VAL A 407 -18.50 6.81 18.18
N ILE A 408 -17.33 6.25 17.87
CA ILE A 408 -16.15 7.01 17.44
C ILE A 408 -16.36 7.59 16.03
N THR A 409 -17.07 6.85 15.20
CA THR A 409 -17.29 7.19 13.78
C THR A 409 -18.78 7.09 13.46
N PRO A 410 -19.58 8.11 13.83
CA PRO A 410 -21.01 8.09 13.55
C PRO A 410 -21.29 8.15 12.05
N ILE A 411 -22.37 7.51 11.64
CA ILE A 411 -22.98 7.76 10.34
C ILE A 411 -23.75 9.06 10.47
N VAL A 412 -23.56 9.98 9.54
CA VAL A 412 -24.23 11.28 9.53
C VAL A 412 -25.26 11.29 8.41
N VAL A 413 -26.53 11.35 8.78
CA VAL A 413 -27.63 11.54 7.83
C VAL A 413 -27.93 13.03 7.75
N LEU A 414 -27.74 13.62 6.57
CA LEU A 414 -28.03 15.02 6.29
C LEU A 414 -29.34 15.11 5.47
N GLY A 415 -30.21 16.01 5.87
CA GLY A 415 -31.40 16.37 5.10
C GLY A 415 -31.30 17.80 4.60
N GLU A 416 -31.49 17.99 3.30
CA GLU A 416 -31.64 19.29 2.63
C GLU A 416 -33.10 19.52 2.39
N ILE A 417 -33.65 20.57 3.04
CA ILE A 417 -35.05 20.97 2.95
C ILE A 417 -35.16 21.92 1.78
N GLU A 418 -36.05 21.62 0.82
CA GLU A 418 -36.37 22.56 -0.22
C GLU A 418 -37.09 23.78 0.39
N PRO A 419 -36.89 25.00 -0.14
CA PRO A 419 -37.51 26.23 0.37
C PRO A 419 -39.04 26.07 0.48
N THR A 420 -39.55 26.15 1.69
CA THR A 420 -40.93 25.72 2.01
C THR A 420 -41.58 26.71 2.98
N SER A 421 -42.91 26.72 3.06
CA SER A 421 -43.68 27.55 3.99
C SER A 421 -43.47 27.16 5.46
N SER A 422 -43.69 28.11 6.38
CA SER A 422 -43.49 27.89 7.83
C SER A 422 -44.38 26.77 8.42
N GLU A 423 -45.53 26.45 7.83
CA GLU A 423 -46.39 25.33 8.23
C GLU A 423 -45.72 23.98 7.98
N ASN A 424 -44.97 23.85 6.89
CA ASN A 424 -44.26 22.65 6.57
C ASN A 424 -43.04 22.42 7.47
N LEU A 425 -42.44 23.47 8.04
CA LEU A 425 -41.28 23.30 8.96
C LEU A 425 -41.67 22.58 10.26
N ALA A 426 -42.86 22.80 10.81
CA ALA A 426 -43.33 22.09 12.00
C ALA A 426 -43.60 20.60 11.69
N MET A 427 -44.17 20.33 10.52
CA MET A 427 -44.35 18.95 10.04
C MET A 427 -43.01 18.22 9.83
N ILE A 428 -42.04 18.88 9.19
CA ILE A 428 -40.70 18.35 8.99
C ILE A 428 -40.00 18.01 10.33
N SER A 429 -40.18 18.86 11.36
CA SER A 429 -39.64 18.59 12.69
C SER A 429 -40.26 17.31 13.31
N GLN A 430 -41.57 17.13 13.19
CA GLN A 430 -42.25 15.94 13.68
C GLN A 430 -41.85 14.69 12.90
N ASP A 431 -41.80 14.75 11.59
CA ASP A 431 -41.41 13.65 10.72
C ASP A 431 -39.93 13.25 10.93
N ARG A 432 -39.05 14.23 11.26
CA ARG A 432 -37.66 13.96 11.65
C ARG A 432 -37.57 13.16 12.96
N LEU A 433 -38.41 13.47 13.95
CA LEU A 433 -38.48 12.69 15.19
C LEU A 433 -38.94 11.25 14.89
N THR A 434 -39.95 11.10 14.05
CA THR A 434 -40.47 9.80 13.61
C THR A 434 -39.39 8.99 12.88
N LEU A 435 -38.68 9.62 11.92
CA LEU A 435 -37.58 9.01 11.20
C LEU A 435 -36.45 8.58 12.16
N ALA A 436 -36.05 9.44 13.09
CA ALA A 436 -35.01 9.11 14.08
C ALA A 436 -35.43 7.93 14.97
N SER A 437 -36.72 7.85 15.35
CA SER A 437 -37.27 6.71 16.06
C SER A 437 -37.22 5.42 15.24
N GLN A 438 -37.60 5.49 13.97
CA GLN A 438 -37.53 4.33 13.04
C GLN A 438 -36.09 3.86 12.85
N ILE A 439 -35.15 4.79 12.62
CA ILE A 439 -33.71 4.45 12.49
C ILE A 439 -33.18 3.81 13.77
N SER A 440 -33.61 4.27 14.95
CA SER A 440 -33.14 3.70 16.23
C SER A 440 -33.53 2.23 16.43
N GLN A 441 -34.56 1.75 15.73
CA GLN A 441 -35.04 0.36 15.77
C GLN A 441 -34.34 -0.54 14.74
N LEU A 442 -33.52 0.02 13.84
CA LEU A 442 -32.83 -0.80 12.83
C LEU A 442 -31.77 -1.70 13.49
N PRO A 443 -31.61 -2.92 12.95
CA PRO A 443 -30.56 -3.82 13.40
C PRO A 443 -29.18 -3.18 13.26
N GLY A 444 -28.35 -3.26 14.30
CA GLY A 444 -27.02 -2.68 14.31
C GLY A 444 -26.91 -1.22 14.76
N VAL A 445 -28.04 -0.53 14.95
CA VAL A 445 -28.06 0.82 15.56
C VAL A 445 -27.95 0.71 17.08
N LEU A 446 -27.02 1.45 17.67
CA LEU A 446 -26.86 1.60 19.11
C LEU A 446 -27.81 2.69 19.63
N THR A 447 -27.71 3.88 19.02
CA THR A 447 -28.52 5.04 19.37
C THR A 447 -28.52 6.05 18.22
N VAL A 448 -29.46 6.99 18.29
CA VAL A 448 -29.59 8.09 17.33
C VAL A 448 -29.58 9.40 18.09
N ALA A 449 -28.89 10.41 17.59
CA ALA A 449 -28.90 11.75 18.15
C ALA A 449 -29.43 12.74 17.11
N GLN A 450 -30.36 13.57 17.53
CA GLN A 450 -30.97 14.63 16.71
C GLN A 450 -31.54 15.73 17.64
N GLY A 451 -31.83 16.92 17.11
CA GLY A 451 -32.37 18.03 17.90
C GLY A 451 -32.89 19.15 17.01
N ASP A 452 -33.56 20.13 17.62
CA ASP A 452 -34.20 21.27 16.91
C ASP A 452 -33.33 22.52 16.91
N LYS A 453 -32.09 22.44 17.37
CA LYS A 453 -31.14 23.58 17.45
C LYS A 453 -29.75 23.08 17.03
N ALA A 454 -28.83 24.03 16.89
CA ALA A 454 -27.44 23.67 16.75
C ALA A 454 -26.99 22.66 17.85
N PRO A 455 -26.23 21.66 17.51
CA PRO A 455 -25.53 21.40 16.25
C PRO A 455 -26.32 20.61 15.20
N TYR A 456 -27.61 20.32 15.41
CA TYR A 456 -28.41 19.45 14.55
C TYR A 456 -29.08 20.17 13.38
N ILE A 457 -29.25 21.49 13.48
CA ILE A 457 -29.82 22.34 12.43
C ILE A 457 -28.80 23.43 12.12
N ASP A 458 -28.64 23.72 10.82
CA ASP A 458 -27.76 24.78 10.36
C ASP A 458 -28.36 26.18 10.67
N GLN A 459 -27.57 27.24 10.51
CA GLN A 459 -28.01 28.60 10.81
C GLN A 459 -29.17 29.12 9.91
N SER A 460 -29.30 28.52 8.71
CA SER A 460 -30.38 28.90 7.78
C SER A 460 -31.69 28.16 8.06
N GLY A 461 -31.66 27.08 8.82
CA GLY A 461 -32.79 26.18 9.03
C GLY A 461 -33.13 25.24 7.85
N ASN A 462 -32.37 25.34 6.76
CA ASN A 462 -32.61 24.55 5.54
C ASN A 462 -31.92 23.21 5.53
N TYR A 463 -30.98 22.97 6.45
CA TYR A 463 -30.27 21.73 6.58
C TYR A 463 -30.40 21.20 8.00
N PHE A 464 -30.63 19.89 8.12
CA PHE A 464 -30.57 19.22 9.41
C PHE A 464 -29.70 17.98 9.31
N ARG A 465 -29.23 17.50 10.46
CA ARG A 465 -28.48 16.27 10.56
C ARG A 465 -28.97 15.36 11.69
N ILE A 466 -28.82 14.07 11.45
CA ILE A 466 -29.07 13.00 12.41
C ILE A 466 -27.79 12.18 12.52
N PHE A 467 -27.28 12.02 13.74
CA PHE A 467 -26.16 11.10 13.98
C PHE A 467 -26.72 9.72 14.30
N VAL A 468 -26.25 8.74 13.57
CA VAL A 468 -26.60 7.32 13.77
C VAL A 468 -25.35 6.59 14.24
N PHE A 469 -25.38 6.11 15.48
CA PHE A 469 -24.27 5.40 16.09
C PHE A 469 -24.49 3.90 15.90
N SER A 470 -23.53 3.25 15.25
CA SER A 470 -23.53 1.80 15.04
C SER A 470 -23.09 1.05 16.30
N LYS A 471 -23.53 -0.19 16.47
CA LYS A 471 -23.00 -1.12 17.49
C LYS A 471 -21.61 -1.65 17.12
N SER A 472 -21.33 -1.71 15.83
CA SER A 472 -20.16 -2.34 15.26
C SER A 472 -19.17 -1.30 14.71
N SER A 473 -17.91 -1.71 14.52
CA SER A 473 -16.86 -0.86 14.01
C SER A 473 -17.11 -0.38 12.57
N LEU A 474 -16.42 0.70 12.20
CA LEU A 474 -16.44 1.35 10.88
C LEU A 474 -16.34 0.35 9.71
N GLY A 475 -15.39 -0.59 9.78
CA GLY A 475 -15.09 -1.53 8.70
C GLY A 475 -15.96 -2.79 8.70
N SER A 476 -16.83 -2.98 9.70
CA SER A 476 -17.62 -4.20 9.81
C SER A 476 -18.67 -4.35 8.71
N ALA A 477 -19.03 -5.59 8.37
CA ALA A 477 -20.09 -5.88 7.42
C ALA A 477 -21.42 -5.29 7.88
N GLN A 478 -21.71 -5.38 9.19
CA GLN A 478 -22.95 -4.84 9.77
C GLN A 478 -23.08 -3.32 9.59
N THR A 479 -22.00 -2.57 9.81
CA THR A 479 -22.01 -1.11 9.60
C THR A 479 -22.18 -0.76 8.14
N ARG A 480 -21.55 -1.52 7.22
CA ARG A 480 -21.72 -1.32 5.77
C ARG A 480 -23.15 -1.61 5.33
N ASP A 481 -23.76 -2.68 5.84
CA ASP A 481 -25.14 -3.03 5.53
C ASP A 481 -26.11 -1.99 6.10
N LEU A 482 -25.84 -1.45 7.29
CA LEU A 482 -26.62 -0.36 7.86
C LEU A 482 -26.57 0.91 6.99
N VAL A 483 -25.40 1.32 6.51
CA VAL A 483 -25.28 2.46 5.58
C VAL A 483 -26.08 2.23 4.31
N LYS A 484 -25.99 1.04 3.71
CA LYS A 484 -26.80 0.68 2.53
C LYS A 484 -28.29 0.68 2.84
N GLN A 485 -28.70 0.10 3.95
CA GLN A 485 -30.10 0.10 4.38
C GLN A 485 -30.65 1.51 4.58
N LEU A 486 -29.86 2.43 5.15
CA LEU A 486 -30.24 3.82 5.27
C LEU A 486 -30.44 4.45 3.89
N ARG A 487 -29.47 4.34 2.97
CA ARG A 487 -29.49 4.95 1.64
C ARG A 487 -30.58 4.38 0.73
N ASP A 488 -30.67 3.04 0.66
CA ASP A 488 -31.47 2.38 -0.35
C ASP A 488 -32.94 2.19 0.07
N LYS A 489 -33.22 2.22 1.39
CA LYS A 489 -34.53 1.87 1.91
C LYS A 489 -35.06 2.88 2.92
N SER A 490 -34.43 3.01 4.09
CA SER A 490 -35.03 3.70 5.23
C SER A 490 -35.25 5.18 5.00
N LEU A 491 -34.35 5.88 4.32
CA LEU A 491 -34.47 7.30 4.02
C LEU A 491 -35.45 7.56 2.85
N PRO A 492 -35.35 6.87 1.69
CA PRO A 492 -36.28 7.09 0.57
C PRO A 492 -37.72 6.68 0.89
N GLU A 493 -37.94 5.65 1.69
CA GLU A 493 -39.28 5.17 2.05
C GLU A 493 -39.91 5.97 3.21
N SER A 494 -39.17 6.88 3.86
CA SER A 494 -39.71 7.74 4.92
C SER A 494 -40.65 8.83 4.37
N GLU A 495 -41.53 9.35 5.23
CA GLU A 495 -42.38 10.48 4.85
C GLU A 495 -41.56 11.71 4.45
N LEU A 496 -40.42 11.93 5.13
CA LEU A 496 -39.47 13.00 4.79
C LEU A 496 -38.81 12.80 3.42
N GLY A 497 -38.62 11.55 2.96
CA GLY A 497 -38.05 11.27 1.65
C GLY A 497 -38.83 11.80 0.46
N LYS A 498 -40.04 12.28 0.69
CA LYS A 498 -40.89 12.89 -0.34
C LYS A 498 -40.53 14.36 -0.63
N TYR A 499 -39.90 15.06 0.32
CA TYR A 499 -39.62 16.51 0.25
C TYR A 499 -38.27 16.95 0.79
N VAL A 500 -37.41 15.98 1.17
CA VAL A 500 -36.07 16.23 1.67
C VAL A 500 -35.09 15.40 0.88
N ASN A 501 -34.05 16.05 0.38
CA ASN A 501 -32.94 15.34 -0.23
C ASN A 501 -32.00 14.87 0.88
N PHE A 502 -31.81 13.55 0.97
CA PHE A 502 -30.93 12.95 1.95
C PHE A 502 -29.55 12.67 1.40
N TYR A 503 -28.53 12.86 2.26
CA TYR A 503 -27.15 12.47 2.00
C TYR A 503 -26.59 11.75 3.23
N VAL A 504 -26.07 10.55 3.02
CA VAL A 504 -25.46 9.76 4.10
C VAL A 504 -23.95 9.92 4.05
N GLY A 505 -23.39 10.54 5.08
CA GLY A 505 -21.98 10.86 5.24
C GLY A 505 -21.37 10.22 6.49
N GLY A 506 -20.22 10.76 6.91
CA GLY A 506 -19.39 10.22 7.98
C GLY A 506 -18.45 9.12 7.49
N ALA A 507 -17.45 8.78 8.31
CA ALA A 507 -16.43 7.81 7.95
C ALA A 507 -16.97 6.43 7.51
N PRO A 508 -18.07 5.87 8.09
CA PRO A 508 -18.65 4.63 7.61
C PRO A 508 -19.18 4.72 6.17
N ALA A 509 -19.83 5.81 5.82
CA ALA A 509 -20.35 6.02 4.46
C ALA A 509 -19.22 6.21 3.45
N GLN A 510 -18.18 6.99 3.79
CA GLN A 510 -16.95 7.10 2.98
C GLN A 510 -16.29 5.74 2.74
N GLY A 511 -16.24 4.88 3.78
CA GLY A 511 -15.72 3.52 3.66
C GLY A 511 -16.54 2.65 2.71
N VAL A 512 -17.86 2.75 2.74
CA VAL A 512 -18.75 2.03 1.80
C VAL A 512 -18.50 2.50 0.36
N ASP A 513 -18.41 3.82 0.15
CA ASP A 513 -18.17 4.39 -1.16
C ASP A 513 -16.80 3.99 -1.70
N LEU A 514 -15.76 4.01 -0.86
CA LEU A 514 -14.40 3.58 -1.22
C LEU A 514 -14.37 2.12 -1.68
N ILE A 515 -14.94 1.21 -0.87
CA ILE A 515 -14.97 -0.22 -1.22
C ILE A 515 -15.77 -0.44 -2.50
N SER A 516 -16.93 0.21 -2.64
CA SER A 516 -17.81 0.05 -3.80
C SER A 516 -17.14 0.51 -5.09
N ILE A 517 -16.48 1.68 -5.08
CA ILE A 517 -15.80 2.21 -6.26
C ILE A 517 -14.59 1.34 -6.65
N ILE A 518 -13.81 0.90 -5.66
CA ILE A 518 -12.66 0.04 -5.92
C ILE A 518 -13.12 -1.30 -6.53
N LEU A 519 -14.12 -1.96 -5.93
CA LEU A 519 -14.64 -3.23 -6.44
C LEU A 519 -15.27 -3.07 -7.83
N LYS A 520 -15.88 -1.93 -8.13
CA LYS A 520 -16.42 -1.62 -9.47
C LYS A 520 -15.31 -1.53 -10.53
N TYR A 521 -14.16 -0.92 -10.18
CA TYR A 521 -13.04 -0.75 -11.12
C TYR A 521 -12.07 -1.94 -11.13
N LEU A 522 -12.08 -2.79 -10.11
CA LEU A 522 -11.15 -3.92 -9.98
C LEU A 522 -11.14 -4.86 -11.19
N PRO A 523 -12.30 -5.28 -11.76
CA PRO A 523 -12.29 -6.12 -12.97
C PRO A 523 -11.62 -5.43 -14.18
N LEU A 524 -11.86 -4.13 -14.34
CA LEU A 524 -11.25 -3.34 -15.42
C LEU A 524 -9.73 -3.26 -15.26
N ILE A 525 -9.25 -3.05 -14.01
CA ILE A 525 -7.82 -3.03 -13.69
C ILE A 525 -7.18 -4.36 -14.00
N VAL A 526 -7.77 -5.46 -13.51
CA VAL A 526 -7.25 -6.81 -13.74
C VAL A 526 -7.24 -7.13 -15.23
N MET A 527 -8.28 -6.78 -15.98
CA MET A 527 -8.33 -6.97 -17.42
C MET A 527 -7.26 -6.13 -18.14
N GLY A 528 -7.10 -4.86 -17.78
CA GLY A 528 -6.06 -3.99 -18.32
C GLY A 528 -4.66 -4.53 -18.03
N LEU A 529 -4.42 -4.99 -16.81
CA LEU A 529 -3.18 -5.62 -16.39
C LEU A 529 -2.87 -6.87 -17.22
N ILE A 530 -3.83 -7.78 -17.36
CA ILE A 530 -3.72 -8.99 -18.17
C ILE A 530 -3.38 -8.63 -19.63
N LEU A 531 -4.08 -7.65 -20.21
CA LEU A 531 -3.86 -7.21 -21.57
C LEU A 531 -2.45 -6.65 -21.78
N VAL A 532 -2.01 -5.76 -20.88
CA VAL A 532 -0.67 -5.15 -20.94
C VAL A 532 0.41 -6.23 -20.86
N ILE A 533 0.33 -7.12 -19.90
CA ILE A 533 1.29 -8.21 -19.72
C ILE A 533 1.30 -9.11 -20.95
N TYR A 534 0.12 -9.50 -21.43
CA TYR A 534 0.01 -10.33 -22.62
C TYR A 534 0.71 -9.71 -23.84
N LEU A 535 0.46 -8.42 -24.11
CA LEU A 535 1.04 -7.72 -25.25
C LEU A 535 2.57 -7.55 -25.13
N VAL A 536 3.07 -7.20 -23.94
CA VAL A 536 4.52 -7.06 -23.68
C VAL A 536 5.24 -8.39 -23.89
N LEU A 537 4.71 -9.48 -23.31
CA LEU A 537 5.31 -10.80 -23.44
C LEU A 537 5.18 -11.37 -24.85
N LEU A 538 4.04 -11.17 -25.53
CA LEU A 538 3.83 -11.57 -26.94
C LEU A 538 4.89 -10.93 -27.84
N ARG A 539 5.13 -9.61 -27.67
CA ARG A 539 6.14 -8.90 -28.46
C ARG A 539 7.56 -9.34 -28.11
N THR A 540 7.83 -9.64 -26.83
CA THR A 540 9.16 -10.03 -26.35
C THR A 540 9.52 -11.44 -26.79
N PHE A 541 8.59 -12.39 -26.62
CA PHE A 541 8.87 -13.81 -26.88
C PHE A 541 8.37 -14.32 -28.24
N LYS A 542 7.56 -13.53 -28.94
CA LYS A 542 6.95 -13.95 -30.21
C LYS A 542 6.32 -15.35 -30.09
N SER A 543 5.50 -15.55 -29.06
CA SER A 543 4.75 -16.75 -28.78
C SER A 543 3.41 -16.37 -28.15
N ILE A 544 2.33 -17.06 -28.53
CA ILE A 544 0.98 -16.85 -27.98
C ILE A 544 0.82 -17.55 -26.62
N LEU A 545 1.39 -18.74 -26.47
CA LEU A 545 1.20 -19.56 -25.28
C LEU A 545 2.05 -19.13 -24.08
N LEU A 546 3.25 -18.58 -24.32
CA LEU A 546 4.09 -18.11 -23.21
C LEU A 546 3.42 -17.01 -22.38
N PRO A 547 2.84 -15.95 -22.98
CA PRO A 547 2.11 -14.94 -22.20
C PRO A 547 0.89 -15.52 -21.46
N LEU A 548 0.12 -16.37 -22.12
CA LEU A 548 -1.07 -16.98 -21.50
C LEU A 548 -0.69 -17.82 -20.26
N LYS A 549 0.33 -18.66 -20.42
CA LYS A 549 0.89 -19.44 -19.29
C LYS A 549 1.35 -18.52 -18.17
N ALA A 550 2.11 -17.48 -18.48
CA ALA A 550 2.61 -16.52 -17.50
C ALA A 550 1.48 -15.89 -16.68
N ILE A 551 0.41 -15.45 -17.33
CA ILE A 551 -0.77 -14.87 -16.68
C ILE A 551 -1.44 -15.90 -15.76
N VAL A 552 -1.64 -17.13 -16.24
CA VAL A 552 -2.26 -18.20 -15.41
C VAL A 552 -1.41 -18.53 -14.19
N LEU A 553 -0.08 -18.69 -14.36
CA LEU A 553 0.83 -18.96 -13.24
C LEU A 553 0.88 -17.79 -12.26
N GLY A 554 0.88 -16.54 -12.76
CA GLY A 554 0.80 -15.33 -11.93
C GLY A 554 -0.51 -15.24 -11.15
N ALA A 555 -1.65 -15.59 -11.76
CA ALA A 555 -2.94 -15.60 -11.09
C ALA A 555 -3.00 -16.66 -9.97
N ILE A 556 -2.45 -17.85 -10.20
CA ILE A 556 -2.35 -18.90 -9.18
C ILE A 556 -1.43 -18.46 -8.03
N SER A 557 -0.29 -17.84 -8.36
CA SER A 557 0.64 -17.27 -7.38
C SER A 557 -0.02 -16.21 -6.50
N LEU A 558 -0.74 -15.29 -7.13
CA LEU A 558 -1.50 -14.24 -6.43
C LEU A 558 -2.56 -14.83 -5.50
N ALA A 559 -3.37 -15.77 -6.00
CA ALA A 559 -4.40 -16.41 -5.17
C ALA A 559 -3.81 -17.13 -3.96
N ALA A 560 -2.70 -17.87 -4.14
CA ALA A 560 -2.01 -18.54 -3.04
C ALA A 560 -1.42 -17.54 -2.04
N SER A 561 -0.85 -16.43 -2.51
CA SER A 561 -0.27 -15.38 -1.67
C SER A 561 -1.33 -14.65 -0.84
N LEU A 562 -2.45 -14.30 -1.46
CA LEU A 562 -3.59 -13.67 -0.77
C LEU A 562 -4.24 -14.64 0.22
N GLY A 563 -4.37 -15.92 -0.13
CA GLY A 563 -4.87 -16.93 0.79
C GLY A 563 -3.96 -17.09 2.02
N LEU A 564 -2.63 -17.12 1.84
CA LEU A 564 -1.70 -17.12 2.96
C LEU A 564 -1.75 -15.81 3.74
N LEU A 565 -1.89 -14.65 3.09
CA LEU A 565 -2.04 -13.39 3.81
C LEU A 565 -3.26 -13.42 4.74
N VAL A 566 -4.40 -13.91 4.26
CA VAL A 566 -5.60 -14.11 5.10
C VAL A 566 -5.33 -15.09 6.23
N LEU A 567 -4.65 -16.22 5.96
CA LEU A 567 -4.29 -17.20 6.98
C LEU A 567 -3.41 -16.57 8.07
N PHE A 568 -2.43 -15.78 7.68
CA PHE A 568 -1.48 -15.17 8.61
C PHE A 568 -2.12 -14.05 9.44
N MET A 569 -2.90 -13.15 8.82
CA MET A 569 -3.48 -12.00 9.50
C MET A 569 -4.74 -12.38 10.30
N LYS A 570 -5.71 -13.05 9.67
CA LYS A 570 -6.99 -13.36 10.30
C LYS A 570 -6.90 -14.44 11.38
N TYR A 571 -6.15 -15.50 11.13
CA TYR A 571 -6.00 -16.61 12.09
C TYR A 571 -4.82 -16.43 13.05
N GLY A 572 -4.16 -15.27 13.03
CA GLY A 572 -3.17 -14.86 14.02
C GLY A 572 -1.81 -15.54 13.90
N LEU A 573 -1.51 -16.24 12.79
CA LEU A 573 -0.18 -16.82 12.57
C LEU A 573 0.91 -15.75 12.52
N ALA A 574 0.63 -14.60 11.90
CA ALA A 574 1.56 -13.48 11.85
C ALA A 574 1.78 -12.88 13.25
N LYS A 575 0.73 -12.77 14.07
CA LYS A 575 0.84 -12.34 15.46
C LYS A 575 1.74 -13.28 16.27
N ALA A 576 1.54 -14.59 16.12
CA ALA A 576 2.32 -15.58 16.85
C ALA A 576 3.82 -15.60 16.45
N LEU A 577 4.13 -15.37 15.16
CA LEU A 577 5.49 -15.44 14.63
C LEU A 577 6.25 -14.11 14.69
N PHE A 578 5.57 -13.01 14.44
CA PHE A 578 6.19 -11.68 14.23
C PHE A 578 5.68 -10.60 15.20
N GLY A 579 4.70 -10.91 16.05
CA GLY A 579 4.10 -9.91 16.95
C GLY A 579 3.21 -8.89 16.25
N THR A 580 2.70 -9.19 15.05
CA THR A 580 1.84 -8.29 14.27
C THR A 580 0.42 -8.22 14.85
N TYR A 581 -0.42 -7.36 14.28
CA TYR A 581 -1.86 -7.38 14.59
C TYR A 581 -2.52 -8.66 14.08
N GLN A 582 -3.57 -9.06 14.77
CA GLN A 582 -4.52 -10.05 14.26
C GLN A 582 -5.73 -9.28 13.75
N LEU A 583 -6.02 -9.39 12.46
CA LEU A 583 -7.05 -8.61 11.77
C LEU A 583 -8.05 -9.53 11.10
N ASP A 584 -9.32 -9.34 11.38
CA ASP A 584 -10.40 -10.09 10.73
C ASP A 584 -10.61 -9.70 9.27
N GLN A 585 -10.12 -8.54 8.86
CA GLN A 585 -10.32 -7.95 7.54
C GLN A 585 -9.00 -7.38 7.01
N ILE A 586 -8.85 -7.37 5.70
CA ILE A 586 -7.69 -6.80 4.99
C ILE A 586 -8.07 -5.43 4.42
N GLU A 587 -7.17 -4.46 4.50
CA GLU A 587 -7.41 -3.14 3.94
C GLU A 587 -7.53 -3.20 2.41
N ILE A 588 -8.62 -2.66 1.86
CA ILE A 588 -8.94 -2.79 0.42
C ILE A 588 -7.85 -2.21 -0.48
N TRP A 589 -7.19 -1.13 -0.07
CA TRP A 589 -6.12 -0.51 -0.83
C TRP A 589 -4.87 -1.40 -0.90
N THR A 590 -4.53 -2.10 0.20
CA THR A 590 -3.44 -3.07 0.25
C THR A 590 -3.68 -4.19 -0.75
N LEU A 591 -4.92 -4.73 -0.79
CA LEU A 591 -5.29 -5.77 -1.74
C LEU A 591 -5.08 -5.33 -3.19
N VAL A 592 -5.61 -4.17 -3.58
CA VAL A 592 -5.51 -3.67 -4.96
C VAL A 592 -4.06 -3.39 -5.35
N PHE A 593 -3.30 -2.84 -4.42
CA PHE A 593 -1.89 -2.54 -4.63
C PHE A 593 -1.04 -3.81 -4.76
N LEU A 594 -1.30 -4.84 -3.91
CA LEU A 594 -0.65 -6.15 -4.02
C LEU A 594 -0.94 -6.82 -5.36
N VAL A 595 -2.18 -6.75 -5.85
CA VAL A 595 -2.54 -7.27 -7.17
C VAL A 595 -1.69 -6.61 -8.27
N ALA A 596 -1.62 -5.29 -8.29
CA ALA A 596 -0.90 -4.56 -9.32
C ALA A 596 0.62 -4.78 -9.27
N ILE A 597 1.22 -4.70 -8.08
CA ILE A 597 2.68 -4.82 -7.92
C ILE A 597 3.16 -6.26 -8.13
N LEU A 598 2.40 -7.25 -7.64
CA LEU A 598 2.81 -8.65 -7.77
C LEU A 598 2.86 -9.07 -9.23
N PHE A 599 1.83 -8.72 -10.02
CA PHE A 599 1.88 -8.99 -11.46
C PHE A 599 3.05 -8.28 -12.15
N GLY A 600 3.37 -7.04 -11.75
CA GLY A 600 4.52 -6.32 -12.27
C GLY A 600 5.85 -7.01 -11.97
N VAL A 601 6.14 -7.24 -10.68
CA VAL A 601 7.40 -7.82 -10.20
C VAL A 601 7.54 -9.29 -10.60
N SER A 602 6.45 -10.06 -10.57
CA SER A 602 6.46 -11.46 -10.99
C SER A 602 6.92 -11.63 -12.44
N MET A 603 6.53 -10.73 -13.33
CA MET A 603 6.89 -10.84 -14.75
C MET A 603 8.38 -10.64 -15.02
N ASP A 604 9.08 -9.85 -14.23
CA ASP A 604 10.49 -9.54 -14.45
C ASP A 604 11.38 -10.78 -14.41
N TYR A 605 11.20 -11.57 -13.40
CA TYR A 605 11.96 -12.81 -13.24
C TYR A 605 11.54 -13.85 -14.29
N GLU A 606 10.25 -13.91 -14.70
CA GLU A 606 9.82 -14.81 -15.76
C GLU A 606 10.46 -14.44 -17.11
N ILE A 607 10.47 -13.14 -17.44
CA ILE A 607 11.15 -12.64 -18.65
C ILE A 607 12.61 -13.05 -18.64
N PHE A 608 13.30 -12.92 -17.48
CA PHE A 608 14.70 -13.26 -17.37
C PHE A 608 14.97 -14.77 -17.57
N ILE A 609 14.20 -15.63 -16.88
CA ILE A 609 14.36 -17.10 -16.97
C ILE A 609 14.02 -17.59 -18.39
N VAL A 610 12.86 -17.21 -18.90
CA VAL A 610 12.36 -17.65 -20.21
C VAL A 610 13.23 -17.15 -21.35
N SER A 611 13.82 -15.94 -21.24
CA SER A 611 14.78 -15.43 -22.23
C SER A 611 16.00 -16.34 -22.37
N ARG A 612 16.55 -16.85 -21.27
CA ARG A 612 17.70 -17.76 -21.29
C ARG A 612 17.33 -19.14 -21.82
N MET A 613 16.14 -19.65 -21.49
CA MET A 613 15.63 -20.89 -22.09
C MET A 613 15.46 -20.75 -23.59
N ARG A 614 14.94 -19.59 -24.04
CA ARG A 614 14.77 -19.29 -25.48
C ARG A 614 16.09 -19.16 -26.22
N GLU A 615 17.09 -18.51 -25.62
CA GLU A 615 18.44 -18.43 -26.20
C GLU A 615 19.02 -19.83 -26.46
N ALA A 616 18.90 -20.73 -25.47
CA ALA A 616 19.37 -22.12 -25.61
C ALA A 616 18.59 -22.88 -26.67
N TRP A 617 17.28 -22.67 -26.79
CA TRP A 617 16.45 -23.28 -27.84
C TRP A 617 16.81 -22.78 -29.25
N LEU A 618 17.08 -21.49 -29.42
CA LEU A 618 17.47 -20.90 -30.73
C LEU A 618 18.82 -21.37 -31.22
N ILE A 619 19.72 -21.85 -30.35
CA ILE A 619 21.03 -22.45 -30.72
C ILE A 619 20.87 -23.91 -31.18
N GLY A 620 19.62 -24.41 -31.27
CA GLY A 620 19.30 -25.75 -31.81
C GLY A 620 19.20 -26.86 -30.76
N LYS A 621 19.10 -26.51 -29.43
CA LYS A 621 18.85 -27.50 -28.39
C LYS A 621 17.40 -28.00 -28.43
N ASP A 622 17.18 -29.24 -28.01
CA ASP A 622 15.84 -29.74 -27.76
C ASP A 622 15.17 -28.99 -26.60
N ASN A 623 13.85 -29.09 -26.48
CA ASN A 623 13.08 -28.31 -25.51
C ASN A 623 13.50 -28.57 -24.05
N GLU A 624 13.73 -29.83 -23.68
CA GLU A 624 14.11 -30.23 -22.33
C GLU A 624 15.50 -29.72 -21.95
N SER A 625 16.48 -29.88 -22.82
CA SER A 625 17.84 -29.36 -22.65
C SER A 625 17.87 -27.84 -22.58
N ALA A 626 17.08 -27.15 -23.41
CA ALA A 626 16.98 -25.70 -23.39
C ALA A 626 16.39 -25.18 -22.07
N ILE A 627 15.35 -25.84 -21.56
CA ILE A 627 14.74 -25.53 -20.26
C ILE A 627 15.73 -25.76 -19.12
N SER A 628 16.37 -26.93 -19.09
CA SER A 628 17.35 -27.29 -18.04
C SER A 628 18.51 -26.30 -18.00
N GLU A 629 19.10 -25.99 -19.15
CA GLU A 629 20.23 -25.05 -19.22
C GLU A 629 19.82 -23.63 -18.85
N GLY A 630 18.70 -23.12 -19.39
CA GLY A 630 18.19 -21.80 -19.04
C GLY A 630 17.91 -21.67 -17.56
N PHE A 631 17.32 -22.70 -16.94
CA PHE A 631 17.05 -22.76 -15.52
C PHE A 631 18.35 -22.71 -14.69
N VAL A 632 19.30 -23.60 -14.96
CA VAL A 632 20.57 -23.66 -14.23
C VAL A 632 21.35 -22.36 -14.30
N ARG A 633 21.32 -21.67 -15.45
CA ARG A 633 22.02 -20.40 -15.63
C ARG A 633 21.36 -19.23 -14.89
N THR A 634 20.08 -19.35 -14.52
CA THR A 634 19.30 -18.23 -13.97
C THR A 634 18.90 -18.39 -12.52
N VAL A 635 18.69 -19.63 -12.06
CA VAL A 635 18.13 -19.91 -10.73
C VAL A 635 18.93 -19.25 -9.59
N GLY A 636 20.25 -19.28 -9.64
CA GLY A 636 21.09 -18.68 -8.60
C GLY A 636 20.92 -17.16 -8.48
N VAL A 637 20.83 -16.46 -9.63
CA VAL A 637 20.63 -15.01 -9.67
C VAL A 637 19.23 -14.64 -9.21
N VAL A 638 18.21 -15.37 -9.71
CA VAL A 638 16.80 -15.13 -9.35
C VAL A 638 16.56 -15.39 -7.87
N THR A 639 17.12 -16.50 -7.32
CA THR A 639 16.97 -16.78 -5.89
C THR A 639 17.65 -15.71 -5.04
N ALA A 640 18.86 -15.27 -5.41
CA ALA A 640 19.56 -14.20 -4.70
C ALA A 640 18.75 -12.89 -4.73
N ALA A 641 18.28 -12.49 -5.90
CA ALA A 641 17.47 -11.29 -6.09
C ALA A 641 16.17 -11.35 -5.27
N ALA A 642 15.42 -12.46 -5.37
CA ALA A 642 14.20 -12.66 -4.61
C ALA A 642 14.45 -12.64 -3.08
N THR A 643 15.52 -13.28 -2.60
CA THR A 643 15.85 -13.29 -1.17
C THR A 643 16.19 -11.88 -0.66
N ILE A 644 16.91 -11.10 -1.45
CA ILE A 644 17.24 -9.71 -1.10
C ILE A 644 15.98 -8.84 -1.15
N PHE A 645 15.12 -9.01 -2.15
CA PHE A 645 13.83 -8.32 -2.24
C PHE A 645 12.95 -8.64 -1.02
N ILE A 646 12.79 -9.92 -0.68
CA ILE A 646 12.06 -10.37 0.51
C ILE A 646 12.62 -9.69 1.77
N SER A 647 13.94 -9.66 1.93
CA SER A 647 14.58 -9.00 3.07
C SER A 647 14.29 -7.50 3.13
N ALA A 648 14.23 -6.84 1.97
CA ALA A 648 13.92 -5.42 1.89
C ALA A 648 12.45 -5.12 2.29
N VAL A 649 11.50 -5.95 1.83
CA VAL A 649 10.08 -5.72 2.11
C VAL A 649 9.64 -6.27 3.47
N SER A 650 10.29 -7.31 3.99
CA SER A 650 9.94 -7.93 5.27
C SER A 650 10.16 -7.00 6.48
N GLY A 651 10.99 -5.97 6.36
CA GLY A 651 11.17 -4.97 7.40
C GLY A 651 9.87 -4.28 7.81
N PHE A 652 8.92 -4.13 6.89
CA PHE A 652 7.62 -3.52 7.13
C PHE A 652 6.64 -4.41 7.92
N ILE A 653 6.91 -5.72 8.01
CA ILE A 653 6.12 -6.64 8.87
C ILE A 653 6.23 -6.23 10.34
N PHE A 654 7.36 -5.66 10.74
CA PHE A 654 7.64 -5.24 12.11
C PHE A 654 7.24 -3.80 12.42
N GLY A 655 6.58 -3.10 11.50
CA GLY A 655 6.01 -1.77 11.71
C GLY A 655 4.79 -1.81 12.63
N HIS A 656 4.30 -0.64 13.07
CA HIS A 656 3.15 -0.50 13.96
C HIS A 656 1.85 -0.14 13.22
N PHE A 657 1.84 -0.25 11.88
CA PHE A 657 0.66 0.00 11.05
C PHE A 657 0.16 -1.25 10.36
N ALA A 658 -1.13 -1.54 10.55
CA ALA A 658 -1.74 -2.72 9.97
C ALA A 658 -1.59 -2.79 8.45
N GLY A 659 -1.93 -1.72 7.72
CA GLY A 659 -1.84 -1.70 6.27
C GLY A 659 -0.41 -1.88 5.75
N LEU A 660 0.61 -1.32 6.43
CA LEU A 660 2.02 -1.56 6.08
C LEU A 660 2.48 -2.97 6.44
N GLN A 661 2.02 -3.53 7.57
CA GLN A 661 2.27 -4.93 7.93
C GLN A 661 1.66 -5.88 6.88
N GLU A 662 0.40 -5.63 6.48
CA GLU A 662 -0.28 -6.38 5.42
C GLU A 662 0.47 -6.31 4.10
N LEU A 663 0.93 -5.11 3.71
CA LEU A 663 1.69 -4.91 2.48
C LEU A 663 3.05 -5.62 2.53
N GLY A 664 3.80 -5.45 3.62
CA GLY A 664 5.10 -6.08 3.83
C GLY A 664 4.99 -7.61 3.86
N LEU A 665 4.03 -8.16 4.60
CA LEU A 665 3.78 -9.60 4.67
C LEU A 665 3.26 -10.14 3.33
N GLY A 666 2.30 -9.44 2.72
CA GLY A 666 1.72 -9.82 1.43
C GLY A 666 2.76 -9.91 0.32
N LEU A 667 3.63 -8.89 0.19
CA LEU A 667 4.73 -8.90 -0.77
C LEU A 667 5.78 -9.97 -0.45
N THR A 668 6.12 -10.14 0.84
CA THR A 668 7.04 -11.20 1.28
C THR A 668 6.55 -12.59 0.88
N LEU A 669 5.30 -12.93 1.22
CA LEU A 669 4.68 -14.20 0.86
C LEU A 669 4.55 -14.37 -0.65
N ALA A 670 4.18 -13.30 -1.35
CA ALA A 670 4.02 -13.32 -2.80
C ALA A 670 5.32 -13.62 -3.52
N VAL A 671 6.40 -12.92 -3.20
CA VAL A 671 7.71 -13.15 -3.81
C VAL A 671 8.30 -14.50 -3.39
N LEU A 672 8.09 -14.92 -2.15
CA LEU A 672 8.52 -16.24 -1.66
C LEU A 672 7.85 -17.37 -2.46
N ILE A 673 6.53 -17.35 -2.61
CA ILE A 673 5.77 -18.33 -3.40
C ILE A 673 6.22 -18.30 -4.86
N ASP A 674 6.30 -17.10 -5.43
CA ASP A 674 6.65 -16.91 -6.83
C ASP A 674 8.06 -17.43 -7.13
N ALA A 675 9.07 -17.04 -6.37
CA ALA A 675 10.46 -17.46 -6.59
C ALA A 675 10.69 -18.96 -6.32
N THR A 676 10.01 -19.55 -5.33
CA THR A 676 10.23 -20.95 -4.94
C THR A 676 9.29 -21.91 -5.66
N LEU A 677 7.97 -21.80 -5.45
CA LEU A 677 7.01 -22.77 -5.98
C LEU A 677 6.71 -22.53 -7.47
N VAL A 678 6.49 -21.28 -7.84
CA VAL A 678 6.07 -20.98 -9.21
C VAL A 678 7.25 -21.07 -10.16
N ARG A 679 8.37 -20.38 -9.90
CA ARG A 679 9.50 -20.30 -10.84
C ARG A 679 10.46 -21.44 -10.76
N ALA A 680 10.71 -21.97 -9.55
CA ALA A 680 11.63 -23.07 -9.43
C ALA A 680 11.00 -24.44 -9.78
N LEU A 681 9.67 -24.60 -9.63
CA LEU A 681 8.97 -25.86 -9.84
C LEU A 681 7.92 -25.80 -10.95
N LEU A 682 6.93 -24.91 -10.83
CA LEU A 682 5.74 -24.92 -11.68
C LEU A 682 6.06 -24.43 -13.12
N LEU A 683 6.83 -23.37 -13.26
CA LEU A 683 7.22 -22.79 -14.55
C LEU A 683 8.01 -23.78 -15.41
N PRO A 684 9.15 -24.35 -14.96
CA PRO A 684 9.94 -25.26 -15.78
C PRO A 684 9.18 -26.57 -16.05
N SER A 685 8.43 -27.11 -15.09
CA SER A 685 7.62 -28.32 -15.32
C SER A 685 6.49 -28.07 -16.33
N ALA A 686 5.81 -26.91 -16.29
CA ALA A 686 4.82 -26.51 -17.30
C ALA A 686 5.44 -26.39 -18.70
N MET A 687 6.64 -25.81 -18.81
CA MET A 687 7.36 -25.68 -20.09
C MET A 687 7.80 -27.01 -20.66
N VAL A 688 8.22 -27.97 -19.82
CA VAL A 688 8.50 -29.33 -20.28
C VAL A 688 7.24 -30.00 -20.82
N LEU A 689 6.09 -29.86 -20.11
CA LEU A 689 4.82 -30.46 -20.52
C LEU A 689 4.26 -29.84 -21.82
N LEU A 690 4.41 -28.53 -22.03
CA LEU A 690 3.98 -27.85 -23.25
C LEU A 690 4.89 -28.13 -24.46
N GLY A 691 6.12 -28.54 -24.23
CA GLY A 691 7.05 -28.93 -25.31
C GLY A 691 7.27 -27.82 -26.32
N LYS A 692 7.15 -28.16 -27.61
CA LYS A 692 7.37 -27.24 -28.75
C LYS A 692 6.33 -26.10 -28.78
N TRP A 693 5.16 -26.28 -28.19
CA TRP A 693 4.11 -25.26 -28.13
C TRP A 693 4.51 -23.98 -27.39
N ASN A 694 5.51 -24.05 -26.51
CA ASN A 694 6.07 -22.86 -25.86
C ASN A 694 6.55 -21.79 -26.85
N TRP A 695 7.04 -22.22 -28.02
CA TRP A 695 7.71 -21.36 -28.98
C TRP A 695 6.84 -21.06 -30.20
N TRP A 696 5.56 -21.47 -30.16
CA TRP A 696 4.66 -21.38 -31.28
C TRP A 696 4.12 -19.95 -31.46
N LEU A 697 4.27 -19.45 -32.68
CA LEU A 697 3.62 -18.25 -33.19
C LEU A 697 3.03 -18.61 -34.59
N PRO A 698 1.73 -18.42 -34.82
CA PRO A 698 1.15 -18.54 -36.16
C PRO A 698 1.85 -17.56 -37.09
N LYS A 699 2.09 -18.00 -38.33
CA LYS A 699 2.67 -17.16 -39.36
C LYS A 699 1.66 -16.13 -39.88
#